data_f453b44f3cce86f25c57ff168d882b72
#
_entry.id   f453b44f3cce86f25c57ff168d882b72
#
_cell.length_a   1.000
_cell.length_b   1.000
_cell.length_c   1.000
_cell.angle_alpha   90.00
_cell.angle_beta   90.00
_cell.angle_gamma   90.00
#
_symmetry.space_group_name_H-M   'P 1'
#
loop_
_entity.id
_entity.type
_entity.pdbx_description
1 polymer ?
#
loop_
_entity_poly.entity_id
_entity_poly.type
_entity_poly.pdbx_seq_one_letter_code
_entity_poly.pdbx_strand_id
1 'polypeptide(L)'
;MKKNFTSIAFALCLSIAASAQTTTINIQGAPRKVPAAVAARLQKAADATASTGIDFSKIQRWAGSGDCQAALAIKWAEGQNEGKTLVWGYRWNSSETKTGEDLIRAVVKADPALYMMATNDTWGYYIGGFGYDADGDRYVTLTTMTDEIYPRNGIFDIPSSEFPTSASTRYGDGDAWNTPEGYNYWGYFTADNAADALRYSMIGTSSRTLTDGCVDAYLFSTDDGSNVFDGNLEYLPATTDFTTGTFLLNEGSYGHGNADVNYLSADGTWTYRNTTEIGATGCFAAAWGNRYYIMAKQAKDGGADKTGGRITICDANSMRIIKQIADIGDNGGDGRSFCGIDEHRAYVGTTTGIYELDLDNMEISKTVLTTKNTNIEFGNMARLGDYVYACEYGKNLHVIRCADNTLVKTIPADAYSITMSKDGQLWVSTATGISRVNTSKLELEPVSLGEGIDAPANSAGMWNPDGLCASLQNNVIYWTSSANWMTQKVFRYDIDKASASLLLDYTSDPDSRNIYGAAFRVDPKTDCLYANLVKGWTYTDNVVRKYAADGTLLAEYPLQQAYWFPEVFVFPDTEDPVVADIDDVKADEGQTVNIDLTSCATDADNFQAAIVKSVEKVGDESVATACVQNGMLAVTGVKAGTTTVTVKFCSNGISTTKDINVTVANPTDINGTVGNAGAREVARYAADGSRIQQPQPGLNIVKYSDGSVRKIVVR
;
A
#
# COMPACT_ATOMS: atom_id res chain seq x y z
N MET A 1 -62.47 -21.47 -39.97
CA MET A 1 -61.41 -20.89 -39.14
C MET A 1 -60.23 -20.35 -39.95
N LYS A 2 -60.49 -19.35 -40.87
CA LYS A 2 -59.45 -18.73 -41.73
C LYS A 2 -59.70 -17.24 -42.00
N LYS A 3 -60.36 -16.52 -41.10
CA LYS A 3 -60.63 -15.07 -41.32
C LYS A 3 -60.15 -14.10 -40.23
N ASN A 4 -59.54 -14.60 -39.15
CA ASN A 4 -59.14 -13.69 -38.04
C ASN A 4 -57.63 -13.49 -37.88
N PHE A 5 -56.78 -14.07 -38.74
CA PHE A 5 -55.32 -13.88 -38.64
C PHE A 5 -54.80 -12.66 -39.42
N THR A 6 -55.54 -12.13 -40.37
CA THR A 6 -55.09 -11.02 -41.23
C THR A 6 -55.30 -9.65 -40.57
N SER A 7 -56.23 -9.55 -39.66
CA SER A 7 -56.54 -8.28 -38.95
C SER A 7 -55.55 -7.95 -37.79
N ILE A 8 -54.97 -9.00 -37.14
CA ILE A 8 -54.01 -8.83 -36.06
C ILE A 8 -52.63 -8.46 -36.60
N ALA A 9 -52.25 -9.03 -37.77
CA ALA A 9 -50.99 -8.69 -38.43
C ALA A 9 -50.96 -7.23 -38.95
N PHE A 10 -52.11 -6.70 -39.37
CA PHE A 10 -52.21 -5.31 -39.84
C PHE A 10 -52.22 -4.29 -38.70
N ALA A 11 -52.77 -4.62 -37.54
CA ALA A 11 -52.73 -3.77 -36.34
C ALA A 11 -51.32 -3.76 -35.70
N LEU A 12 -50.58 -4.88 -35.78
CA LEU A 12 -49.20 -4.95 -35.27
C LEU A 12 -48.23 -4.17 -36.19
N CYS A 13 -48.43 -4.22 -37.51
CA CYS A 13 -47.62 -3.42 -38.45
C CYS A 13 -47.90 -1.94 -38.38
N LEU A 14 -49.10 -1.49 -38.01
CA LEU A 14 -49.44 -0.09 -37.85
C LEU A 14 -48.94 0.49 -36.52
N SER A 15 -48.80 -0.32 -35.48
CA SER A 15 -48.16 0.13 -34.21
C SER A 15 -46.64 0.25 -34.32
N ILE A 16 -46.01 -0.53 -35.20
CA ILE A 16 -44.56 -0.42 -35.45
C ILE A 16 -44.25 0.73 -36.40
N ALA A 17 -45.17 1.14 -37.31
CA ALA A 17 -44.97 2.25 -38.20
C ALA A 17 -45.16 3.65 -37.53
N ALA A 18 -45.84 3.72 -36.38
CA ALA A 18 -46.07 4.98 -35.67
C ALA A 18 -44.88 5.38 -34.73
N SER A 19 -43.90 4.48 -34.55
CA SER A 19 -42.75 4.73 -33.64
C SER A 19 -41.47 5.20 -34.36
N ALA A 20 -41.50 5.48 -35.67
CA ALA A 20 -40.29 5.64 -36.47
C ALA A 20 -39.82 7.07 -36.72
N GLN A 21 -40.42 8.10 -36.11
CA GLN A 21 -39.84 9.44 -36.17
C GLN A 21 -38.86 9.65 -35.02
N THR A 22 -37.59 9.37 -35.27
CA THR A 22 -36.52 9.73 -34.32
C THR A 22 -36.03 11.15 -34.61
N THR A 23 -35.80 11.91 -33.55
CA THR A 23 -35.20 13.25 -33.62
C THR A 23 -33.73 13.14 -33.13
N THR A 24 -32.88 13.91 -33.77
CA THR A 24 -31.48 14.06 -33.31
C THR A 24 -31.46 15.10 -32.19
N ILE A 25 -30.94 14.74 -31.05
CA ILE A 25 -30.67 15.68 -29.95
C ILE A 25 -29.17 15.84 -29.76
N ASN A 26 -28.78 17.01 -29.26
CA ASN A 26 -27.38 17.36 -29.02
C ASN A 26 -27.14 17.58 -27.53
N ILE A 27 -27.43 16.55 -26.76
CA ILE A 27 -27.24 16.52 -25.29
C ILE A 27 -26.09 15.55 -25.02
N GLN A 28 -25.06 16.01 -24.35
CA GLN A 28 -23.89 15.18 -24.05
C GLN A 28 -24.29 14.03 -23.13
N GLY A 29 -23.84 12.81 -23.44
CA GLY A 29 -24.20 11.59 -22.70
C GLY A 29 -25.52 10.96 -23.14
N ALA A 30 -26.44 11.70 -23.77
CA ALA A 30 -27.69 11.16 -24.26
C ALA A 30 -27.56 10.50 -25.63
N PRO A 31 -28.41 9.47 -25.95
CA PRO A 31 -28.44 8.88 -27.29
C PRO A 31 -28.75 9.95 -28.38
N ARG A 32 -27.99 9.97 -29.46
CA ARG A 32 -28.11 10.98 -30.51
C ARG A 32 -29.43 10.93 -31.29
N LYS A 33 -30.08 9.76 -31.36
CA LYS A 33 -31.37 9.54 -32.03
C LYS A 33 -32.36 8.95 -31.06
N VAL A 34 -33.40 9.70 -30.75
CA VAL A 34 -34.45 9.31 -29.79
C VAL A 34 -35.83 9.63 -30.40
N PRO A 35 -36.91 8.95 -29.97
CA PRO A 35 -38.29 9.35 -30.31
C PRO A 35 -38.56 10.83 -29.97
N ALA A 36 -39.30 11.53 -30.77
CA ALA A 36 -39.57 12.95 -30.59
C ALA A 36 -40.16 13.30 -29.22
N ALA A 37 -40.99 12.43 -28.66
CA ALA A 37 -41.55 12.61 -27.31
C ALA A 37 -40.49 12.48 -26.21
N VAL A 38 -39.51 11.59 -26.39
CA VAL A 38 -38.38 11.42 -25.48
C VAL A 38 -37.41 12.60 -25.63
N ALA A 39 -37.15 13.05 -26.87
CA ALA A 39 -36.31 14.23 -27.14
C ALA A 39 -36.78 15.48 -26.39
N ALA A 40 -38.10 15.72 -26.39
CA ALA A 40 -38.67 16.88 -25.71
C ALA A 40 -38.48 16.81 -24.19
N ARG A 41 -38.56 15.61 -23.59
CA ARG A 41 -38.36 15.38 -22.14
C ARG A 41 -36.88 15.51 -21.75
N LEU A 42 -35.97 14.90 -22.51
CA LEU A 42 -34.54 15.03 -22.26
C LEU A 42 -34.06 16.47 -22.39
N GLN A 43 -34.58 17.20 -23.40
CA GLN A 43 -34.26 18.62 -23.56
C GLN A 43 -34.80 19.46 -22.40
N LYS A 44 -36.02 19.18 -21.92
CA LYS A 44 -36.57 19.87 -20.77
C LYS A 44 -35.76 19.61 -19.49
N ALA A 45 -35.27 18.37 -19.28
CA ALA A 45 -34.40 18.05 -18.17
C ALA A 45 -33.03 18.75 -18.27
N ALA A 46 -32.46 18.83 -19.46
CA ALA A 46 -31.21 19.54 -19.72
C ALA A 46 -31.34 21.08 -19.60
N ASP A 47 -32.51 21.63 -19.93
CA ASP A 47 -32.81 23.06 -19.84
C ASP A 47 -33.21 23.50 -18.42
N ALA A 48 -33.46 22.55 -17.52
CA ALA A 48 -33.82 22.86 -16.13
C ALA A 48 -32.64 23.52 -15.42
N THR A 49 -32.90 24.64 -14.77
CA THR A 49 -31.94 25.31 -13.89
C THR A 49 -32.40 25.18 -12.46
N ALA A 50 -31.53 24.64 -11.60
CA ALA A 50 -31.79 24.55 -10.16
C ALA A 50 -30.68 25.26 -9.42
N SER A 51 -30.98 25.91 -8.31
CA SER A 51 -29.95 26.38 -7.38
C SER A 51 -29.15 25.18 -6.89
N THR A 52 -27.84 25.33 -6.71
CA THR A 52 -27.04 24.26 -6.11
C THR A 52 -27.52 23.96 -4.69
N GLY A 53 -27.91 24.98 -3.91
CA GLY A 53 -28.27 24.85 -2.50
C GLY A 53 -27.14 24.33 -1.61
N ILE A 54 -25.95 24.12 -2.18
CA ILE A 54 -24.82 23.51 -1.48
C ILE A 54 -24.18 24.51 -0.53
N ASP A 55 -24.06 24.08 0.72
CA ASP A 55 -23.37 24.79 1.80
C ASP A 55 -22.06 24.08 2.10
N PHE A 56 -20.94 24.64 1.64
CA PHE A 56 -19.59 24.07 1.83
C PHE A 56 -19.25 23.82 3.31
N SER A 57 -19.83 24.59 4.24
CA SER A 57 -19.57 24.41 5.67
C SER A 57 -20.19 23.13 6.24
N LYS A 58 -21.13 22.51 5.53
CA LYS A 58 -21.78 21.26 5.93
C LYS A 58 -21.09 20.03 5.34
N ILE A 59 -20.19 20.22 4.38
CA ILE A 59 -19.48 19.11 3.77
C ILE A 59 -18.48 18.56 4.78
N GLN A 60 -18.59 17.28 5.12
CA GLN A 60 -17.68 16.58 6.03
C GLN A 60 -16.79 15.59 5.28
N ARG A 61 -17.21 15.13 4.09
CA ARG A 61 -16.50 14.15 3.29
C ARG A 61 -15.72 14.86 2.19
N TRP A 62 -14.40 15.01 2.40
CA TRP A 62 -13.49 15.76 1.54
C TRP A 62 -12.43 14.85 0.91
N ALA A 63 -12.15 15.07 -0.37
CA ALA A 63 -11.01 14.50 -1.07
C ALA A 63 -9.93 15.59 -1.30
N GLY A 64 -8.66 15.19 -1.31
CA GLY A 64 -7.53 16.07 -1.54
C GLY A 64 -7.30 17.09 -0.41
N SER A 65 -6.35 18.01 -0.65
CA SER A 65 -5.97 19.08 0.29
C SER A 65 -5.54 20.31 -0.49
N GLY A 66 -5.62 21.49 0.13
CA GLY A 66 -5.22 22.76 -0.49
C GLY A 66 -6.12 23.91 -0.09
N ASP A 67 -5.87 25.07 -0.70
CA ASP A 67 -6.49 26.35 -0.42
C ASP A 67 -7.70 26.67 -1.32
N CYS A 68 -7.89 25.91 -2.40
CA CYS A 68 -9.09 25.92 -3.25
C CYS A 68 -10.03 24.77 -2.93
N GLN A 69 -11.32 24.96 -3.18
CA GLN A 69 -12.35 23.95 -2.94
C GLN A 69 -13.41 23.91 -4.05
N ALA A 70 -13.98 22.73 -4.27
CA ALA A 70 -15.13 22.49 -5.12
C ALA A 70 -16.07 21.47 -4.48
N ALA A 71 -17.34 21.45 -4.91
CA ALA A 71 -18.28 20.43 -4.49
C ALA A 71 -18.63 19.51 -5.68
N LEU A 72 -18.84 18.22 -5.36
CA LEU A 72 -19.45 17.24 -6.23
C LEU A 72 -20.81 16.85 -5.69
N ALA A 73 -21.83 16.83 -6.54
CA ALA A 73 -23.17 16.37 -6.20
C ALA A 73 -23.61 15.27 -7.17
N ILE A 74 -24.12 14.15 -6.64
CA ILE A 74 -24.60 13.03 -7.46
C ILE A 74 -26.01 12.67 -7.03
N LYS A 75 -26.92 12.58 -8.01
CA LYS A 75 -28.32 12.17 -7.80
C LYS A 75 -28.67 10.99 -8.68
N TRP A 76 -28.99 9.87 -8.01
CA TRP A 76 -29.51 8.65 -8.64
C TRP A 76 -30.99 8.78 -8.97
N ALA A 77 -31.52 7.85 -9.73
CA ALA A 77 -32.95 7.76 -9.97
C ALA A 77 -33.70 7.46 -8.68
N GLU A 78 -34.96 7.93 -8.64
CA GLU A 78 -35.85 7.66 -7.51
C GLU A 78 -36.02 6.15 -7.29
N GLY A 79 -36.07 5.73 -6.04
CA GLY A 79 -36.21 4.32 -5.65
C GLY A 79 -34.90 3.56 -5.37
N GLN A 80 -33.74 4.11 -5.78
CA GLN A 80 -32.42 3.51 -5.50
C GLN A 80 -31.59 4.30 -4.47
N ASN A 81 -31.96 5.54 -4.22
CA ASN A 81 -31.32 6.39 -3.22
C ASN A 81 -32.34 7.37 -2.63
N GLU A 82 -33.58 6.96 -2.47
CA GLU A 82 -34.68 7.77 -1.92
C GLU A 82 -34.79 9.19 -2.50
N GLY A 83 -34.35 9.39 -3.75
CA GLY A 83 -34.35 10.69 -4.43
C GLY A 83 -33.37 11.73 -3.87
N LYS A 84 -32.45 11.35 -2.98
CA LYS A 84 -31.44 12.26 -2.38
C LYS A 84 -30.33 12.59 -3.34
N THR A 85 -29.78 13.80 -3.17
CA THR A 85 -28.54 14.22 -3.83
C THR A 85 -27.41 14.16 -2.80
N LEU A 86 -26.46 13.24 -2.99
CA LEU A 86 -25.31 13.13 -2.10
C LEU A 86 -24.26 14.15 -2.48
N VAL A 87 -23.56 14.71 -1.47
CA VAL A 87 -22.61 15.82 -1.67
C VAL A 87 -21.25 15.49 -1.05
N TRP A 88 -20.19 15.71 -1.83
CA TRP A 88 -18.79 15.60 -1.44
C TRP A 88 -18.04 16.90 -1.70
N GLY A 89 -16.88 17.07 -1.07
CA GLY A 89 -15.94 18.16 -1.32
C GLY A 89 -14.64 17.68 -1.94
N TYR A 90 -14.00 18.57 -2.68
CA TYR A 90 -12.65 18.38 -3.22
C TYR A 90 -11.80 19.61 -2.96
N ARG A 91 -10.53 19.41 -2.54
CA ARG A 91 -9.56 20.49 -2.29
C ARG A 91 -8.31 20.29 -3.11
N TRP A 92 -7.73 21.42 -3.56
CA TRP A 92 -6.46 21.43 -4.28
C TRP A 92 -5.70 22.73 -4.01
N ASN A 93 -4.41 22.79 -4.37
CA ASN A 93 -3.62 24.01 -4.23
C ASN A 93 -3.91 24.97 -5.39
N SER A 94 -4.03 26.26 -5.12
CA SER A 94 -4.28 27.29 -6.13
C SER A 94 -3.17 27.44 -7.20
N SER A 95 -1.99 26.88 -6.95
CA SER A 95 -0.89 26.77 -7.92
C SER A 95 -1.11 25.69 -8.99
N GLU A 96 -2.10 24.81 -8.81
CA GLU A 96 -2.42 23.70 -9.68
C GLU A 96 -3.64 24.04 -10.57
N THR A 97 -3.67 23.52 -11.78
CA THR A 97 -4.85 23.53 -12.63
C THR A 97 -5.52 22.17 -12.53
N LYS A 98 -6.74 22.13 -12.01
CA LYS A 98 -7.55 20.91 -11.89
C LYS A 98 -8.78 20.95 -12.75
N THR A 99 -9.25 19.78 -13.14
CA THR A 99 -10.41 19.56 -14.02
C THR A 99 -11.55 18.87 -13.27
N GLY A 100 -12.74 18.85 -13.86
CA GLY A 100 -13.86 18.06 -13.34
C GLY A 100 -13.54 16.55 -13.30
N GLU A 101 -12.64 16.06 -14.17
CA GLU A 101 -12.15 14.70 -14.13
C GLU A 101 -11.27 14.47 -12.88
N ASP A 102 -10.37 15.40 -12.55
CA ASP A 102 -9.56 15.31 -11.33
C ASP A 102 -10.44 15.27 -10.08
N LEU A 103 -11.48 16.13 -10.04
CA LEU A 103 -12.42 16.17 -8.93
C LEU A 103 -13.13 14.83 -8.75
N ILE A 104 -13.77 14.30 -9.81
CA ILE A 104 -14.56 13.07 -9.69
C ILE A 104 -13.69 11.86 -9.34
N ARG A 105 -12.50 11.75 -9.95
CA ARG A 105 -11.54 10.69 -9.65
C ARG A 105 -11.04 10.75 -8.21
N ALA A 106 -10.74 11.96 -7.71
CA ALA A 106 -10.29 12.14 -6.33
C ALA A 106 -11.38 11.76 -5.32
N VAL A 107 -12.62 12.20 -5.56
CA VAL A 107 -13.75 11.88 -4.68
C VAL A 107 -14.06 10.39 -4.69
N VAL A 108 -14.14 9.76 -5.86
CA VAL A 108 -14.37 8.31 -5.96
C VAL A 108 -13.25 7.51 -5.30
N LYS A 109 -12.00 7.96 -5.43
CA LYS A 109 -10.88 7.35 -4.74
C LYS A 109 -10.98 7.47 -3.21
N ALA A 110 -11.38 8.64 -2.72
CA ALA A 110 -11.40 8.93 -1.29
C ALA A 110 -12.61 8.32 -0.55
N ASP A 111 -13.74 8.17 -1.22
CA ASP A 111 -14.95 7.60 -0.60
C ASP A 111 -15.06 6.10 -0.85
N PRO A 112 -14.91 5.24 0.18
CA PRO A 112 -14.97 3.80 0.03
C PRO A 112 -16.34 3.27 -0.42
N ALA A 113 -17.41 4.03 -0.27
CA ALA A 113 -18.76 3.64 -0.68
C ALA A 113 -19.13 4.11 -2.10
N LEU A 114 -18.35 5.02 -2.71
CA LEU A 114 -18.66 5.56 -4.04
C LEU A 114 -17.89 4.80 -5.13
N TYR A 115 -18.61 4.32 -6.12
CA TYR A 115 -18.09 3.60 -7.28
C TYR A 115 -18.44 4.33 -8.57
N MET A 116 -17.59 4.19 -9.59
CA MET A 116 -17.80 4.79 -10.90
C MET A 116 -17.38 3.81 -12.01
N MET A 117 -18.22 3.69 -13.02
CA MET A 117 -17.89 3.00 -14.26
C MET A 117 -17.51 4.06 -15.31
N ALA A 118 -16.32 3.94 -15.90
CA ALA A 118 -15.82 4.92 -16.83
C ALA A 118 -14.99 4.29 -17.94
N THR A 119 -14.87 5.02 -19.04
CA THR A 119 -13.97 4.68 -20.17
C THR A 119 -13.27 5.93 -20.68
N ASN A 120 -12.08 5.74 -21.22
CA ASN A 120 -11.36 6.80 -21.92
C ASN A 120 -11.36 6.50 -23.41
N ASP A 121 -11.96 7.36 -24.19
CA ASP A 121 -12.06 7.21 -25.64
C ASP A 121 -11.49 8.45 -26.40
N THR A 122 -11.63 8.47 -27.71
CA THR A 122 -11.16 9.58 -28.55
C THR A 122 -11.84 10.92 -28.25
N TRP A 123 -12.94 10.92 -27.50
CA TRP A 123 -13.73 12.11 -27.12
C TRP A 123 -13.46 12.57 -25.68
N GLY A 124 -12.59 11.85 -24.97
CA GLY A 124 -12.24 12.11 -23.57
C GLY A 124 -12.82 11.10 -22.59
N TYR A 125 -12.84 11.48 -21.32
CA TYR A 125 -13.30 10.64 -20.23
C TYR A 125 -14.84 10.60 -20.18
N TYR A 126 -15.39 9.41 -20.36
CA TYR A 126 -16.83 9.17 -20.36
C TYR A 126 -17.24 8.34 -19.15
N ILE A 127 -18.26 8.81 -18.42
CA ILE A 127 -18.79 8.17 -17.24
C ILE A 127 -20.08 7.43 -17.62
N GLY A 128 -20.09 6.13 -17.37
CA GLY A 128 -21.21 5.26 -17.69
C GLY A 128 -22.07 4.85 -16.53
N GLY A 129 -21.62 5.10 -15.32
CA GLY A 129 -22.41 4.76 -14.16
C GLY A 129 -21.78 5.21 -12.85
N PHE A 130 -22.65 5.42 -11.87
CA PHE A 130 -22.24 5.60 -10.48
C PHE A 130 -22.97 4.58 -9.61
N GLY A 131 -22.23 4.02 -8.65
CA GLY A 131 -22.75 3.19 -7.58
C GLY A 131 -22.44 3.80 -6.22
N TYR A 132 -23.31 3.59 -5.26
CA TYR A 132 -23.12 3.96 -3.89
C TYR A 132 -23.53 2.81 -2.97
N ASP A 133 -22.56 2.26 -2.25
CA ASP A 133 -22.72 1.23 -1.24
C ASP A 133 -23.24 1.89 0.04
N ALA A 134 -24.54 1.83 0.27
CA ALA A 134 -25.20 2.56 1.35
C ALA A 134 -25.17 1.82 2.68
N ASP A 135 -25.08 0.50 2.68
CA ASP A 135 -25.08 -0.33 3.88
C ASP A 135 -23.67 -0.78 4.32
N GLY A 136 -22.65 -0.51 3.48
CA GLY A 136 -21.25 -0.79 3.80
C GLY A 136 -20.83 -2.25 3.59
N ASP A 137 -21.66 -3.06 2.91
CA ASP A 137 -21.37 -4.48 2.66
C ASP A 137 -20.35 -4.68 1.54
N ARG A 138 -20.04 -3.61 0.79
CA ARG A 138 -19.09 -3.54 -0.33
C ARG A 138 -19.39 -4.50 -1.48
N TYR A 139 -20.65 -4.87 -1.63
CA TYR A 139 -21.11 -5.79 -2.66
C TYR A 139 -21.41 -5.10 -3.98
N VAL A 140 -20.48 -4.28 -4.48
CA VAL A 140 -20.58 -3.70 -5.82
C VAL A 140 -19.57 -4.39 -6.74
N THR A 141 -20.07 -5.18 -7.69
CA THR A 141 -19.25 -5.87 -8.70
C THR A 141 -19.72 -5.53 -10.10
N LEU A 142 -18.80 -5.54 -11.05
CA LEU A 142 -19.08 -5.35 -12.47
C LEU A 142 -18.63 -6.60 -13.22
N THR A 143 -19.55 -7.19 -13.99
CA THR A 143 -19.24 -8.33 -14.85
C THR A 143 -19.39 -7.90 -16.30
N THR A 144 -18.34 -8.05 -17.09
CA THR A 144 -18.40 -7.93 -18.55
C THR A 144 -18.78 -9.26 -19.20
N MET A 145 -18.89 -9.32 -20.51
CA MET A 145 -19.20 -10.57 -21.22
C MET A 145 -18.10 -11.64 -21.06
N THR A 146 -16.90 -11.25 -20.69
CA THR A 146 -15.74 -12.14 -20.63
C THR A 146 -15.19 -12.32 -19.21
N ASP A 147 -15.23 -11.28 -18.35
CA ASP A 147 -14.54 -11.29 -17.08
C ASP A 147 -15.30 -10.52 -15.98
N GLU A 148 -15.10 -10.92 -14.74
CA GLU A 148 -15.44 -10.12 -13.57
C GLU A 148 -14.34 -9.05 -13.38
N ILE A 149 -14.73 -7.77 -13.35
CA ILE A 149 -13.82 -6.65 -13.23
C ILE A 149 -13.86 -6.10 -11.81
N TYR A 150 -12.69 -5.94 -11.20
CA TYR A 150 -12.53 -5.29 -9.91
C TYR A 150 -12.23 -3.80 -10.09
N PRO A 151 -12.79 -2.91 -9.25
CA PRO A 151 -12.54 -1.49 -9.37
C PRO A 151 -11.13 -1.15 -8.89
N ARG A 152 -10.43 -0.31 -9.63
CA ARG A 152 -9.20 0.34 -9.14
C ARG A 152 -9.57 1.67 -8.49
N ASN A 153 -9.33 1.79 -7.18
CA ASN A 153 -9.71 2.99 -6.42
C ASN A 153 -11.19 3.39 -6.61
N GLY A 154 -12.10 2.40 -6.61
CA GLY A 154 -13.52 2.62 -6.83
C GLY A 154 -13.92 2.83 -8.30
N ILE A 155 -12.99 2.79 -9.25
CA ILE A 155 -13.25 3.02 -10.68
C ILE A 155 -13.15 1.70 -11.44
N PHE A 156 -14.22 1.36 -12.15
CA PHE A 156 -14.24 0.30 -13.14
C PHE A 156 -13.87 0.90 -14.49
N ASP A 157 -12.62 0.71 -14.93
CA ASP A 157 -12.17 1.11 -16.25
C ASP A 157 -12.60 0.04 -17.28
N ILE A 158 -13.51 0.41 -18.19
CA ILE A 158 -14.07 -0.51 -19.17
C ILE A 158 -13.67 -0.03 -20.57
N PRO A 159 -13.28 -0.93 -21.50
CA PRO A 159 -13.05 -0.56 -22.89
C PRO A 159 -14.30 0.06 -23.53
N SER A 160 -14.13 1.11 -24.30
CA SER A 160 -15.25 1.81 -24.98
C SER A 160 -16.08 0.88 -25.88
N SER A 161 -15.51 -0.21 -26.40
CA SER A 161 -16.19 -1.24 -27.17
C SER A 161 -17.20 -2.08 -26.38
N GLU A 162 -17.04 -2.14 -25.06
CA GLU A 162 -17.90 -2.91 -24.16
C GLU A 162 -18.91 -2.05 -23.40
N PHE A 163 -18.83 -0.76 -23.60
CA PHE A 163 -19.59 0.23 -22.85
C PHE A 163 -20.75 0.79 -23.69
N PRO A 164 -21.98 0.91 -23.18
CA PRO A 164 -22.55 0.42 -21.91
C PRO A 164 -23.31 -0.91 -22.04
N THR A 165 -23.24 -1.58 -23.19
CA THR A 165 -24.20 -2.61 -23.63
C THR A 165 -23.90 -4.02 -23.15
N SER A 166 -22.71 -4.28 -22.63
CA SER A 166 -22.26 -5.62 -22.23
C SER A 166 -21.85 -5.74 -20.77
N ALA A 167 -21.81 -4.61 -20.04
CA ALA A 167 -21.49 -4.64 -18.63
C ALA A 167 -22.75 -4.74 -17.78
N SER A 168 -22.81 -5.72 -16.89
CA SER A 168 -23.84 -5.84 -15.87
C SER A 168 -23.23 -5.61 -14.49
N THR A 169 -23.91 -4.80 -13.67
CA THR A 169 -23.53 -4.55 -12.29
C THR A 169 -24.37 -5.40 -11.36
N ARG A 170 -23.73 -5.87 -10.28
CA ARG A 170 -24.40 -6.45 -9.13
C ARG A 170 -24.17 -5.56 -7.92
N TYR A 171 -25.21 -5.29 -7.17
CA TYR A 171 -25.20 -4.48 -5.96
C TYR A 171 -26.22 -5.03 -4.97
N GLY A 172 -26.03 -4.75 -3.68
CA GLY A 172 -26.89 -5.23 -2.60
C GLY A 172 -28.26 -4.54 -2.54
N ASP A 173 -29.16 -5.10 -1.78
CA ASP A 173 -30.41 -4.46 -1.43
C ASP A 173 -30.11 -3.23 -0.57
N GLY A 174 -30.58 -2.06 -0.97
CA GLY A 174 -30.31 -0.80 -0.26
C GLY A 174 -29.26 0.09 -0.92
N ASP A 175 -28.47 -0.46 -1.83
CA ASP A 175 -27.48 0.28 -2.62
C ASP A 175 -28.12 1.08 -3.75
N ALA A 176 -27.37 2.06 -4.24
CA ALA A 176 -27.73 2.79 -5.44
C ALA A 176 -26.77 2.45 -6.58
N TRP A 177 -27.33 2.12 -7.73
CA TRP A 177 -26.56 2.01 -8.97
C TRP A 177 -27.39 2.36 -10.18
N ASN A 178 -26.87 3.21 -11.05
CA ASN A 178 -27.48 3.47 -12.33
C ASN A 178 -26.45 3.39 -13.47
N THR A 179 -26.79 2.64 -14.51
CA THR A 179 -26.12 2.61 -15.79
C THR A 179 -27.09 3.05 -16.91
N PRO A 180 -26.61 3.68 -17.98
CA PRO A 180 -27.48 4.03 -19.11
C PRO A 180 -28.19 2.80 -19.68
N GLU A 181 -29.51 2.86 -19.71
CA GLU A 181 -30.35 1.85 -20.32
C GLU A 181 -31.49 2.54 -21.09
N GLY A 182 -31.78 2.08 -22.28
CA GLY A 182 -32.77 2.72 -23.14
C GLY A 182 -32.38 4.12 -23.54
N TYR A 183 -33.07 5.13 -23.02
CA TYR A 183 -32.76 6.55 -23.25
C TYR A 183 -32.31 7.26 -21.97
N ASN A 184 -32.11 6.52 -20.89
CA ASN A 184 -31.58 7.07 -19.64
C ASN A 184 -30.09 7.34 -19.77
N TYR A 185 -29.58 8.36 -19.08
CA TYR A 185 -28.17 8.72 -19.11
C TYR A 185 -27.75 9.58 -17.93
N TRP A 186 -26.47 9.63 -17.66
CA TRP A 186 -25.89 10.57 -16.67
C TRP A 186 -25.68 11.93 -17.30
N GLY A 187 -26.48 12.91 -16.89
CA GLY A 187 -26.31 14.31 -17.27
C GLY A 187 -25.27 14.99 -16.39
N TYR A 188 -24.37 15.76 -16.98
CA TYR A 188 -23.35 16.54 -16.30
C TYR A 188 -23.75 18.02 -16.23
N PHE A 189 -23.75 18.59 -15.02
CA PHE A 189 -24.14 19.96 -14.72
C PHE A 189 -23.02 20.68 -13.98
N THR A 190 -22.88 21.98 -14.16
CA THR A 190 -21.86 22.79 -13.52
C THR A 190 -22.42 24.13 -13.02
N ALA A 191 -21.82 24.66 -11.97
CA ALA A 191 -21.97 26.03 -11.53
C ALA A 191 -20.60 26.62 -11.16
N ASP A 192 -20.35 27.88 -11.46
CA ASP A 192 -19.05 28.50 -11.18
C ASP A 192 -18.87 28.86 -9.70
N ASN A 193 -19.95 28.94 -8.95
CA ASN A 193 -19.95 29.04 -7.51
C ASN A 193 -21.24 28.43 -6.91
N ALA A 194 -21.25 28.16 -5.60
CA ALA A 194 -22.37 27.52 -4.91
C ALA A 194 -23.67 28.37 -4.89
N ALA A 195 -23.59 29.66 -5.10
CA ALA A 195 -24.79 30.54 -5.17
C ALA A 195 -25.47 30.53 -6.55
N ASP A 196 -24.75 30.05 -7.59
CA ASP A 196 -25.26 30.01 -8.95
C ASP A 196 -26.21 28.81 -9.15
N ALA A 197 -27.01 28.88 -10.19
CA ALA A 197 -27.82 27.76 -10.64
C ALA A 197 -26.95 26.75 -11.41
N LEU A 198 -27.18 25.46 -11.15
CA LEU A 198 -26.64 24.37 -11.96
C LEU A 198 -27.15 24.51 -13.38
N ARG A 199 -26.23 24.40 -14.33
CA ARG A 199 -26.52 24.40 -15.78
C ARG A 199 -25.96 23.17 -16.42
N TYR A 200 -26.68 22.62 -17.37
CA TYR A 200 -26.20 21.52 -18.17
C TYR A 200 -24.86 21.88 -18.85
N SER A 201 -23.85 21.05 -18.65
CA SER A 201 -22.51 21.31 -19.21
C SER A 201 -22.47 20.95 -20.69
N MET A 202 -21.93 21.87 -21.50
CA MET A 202 -21.69 21.63 -22.93
C MET A 202 -20.30 21.05 -23.20
N ILE A 203 -19.49 20.88 -22.17
CA ILE A 203 -18.14 20.31 -22.24
C ILE A 203 -18.03 19.10 -21.30
N GLY A 204 -17.14 18.16 -21.63
CA GLY A 204 -16.86 17.01 -20.76
C GLY A 204 -16.04 17.39 -19.53
N THR A 205 -16.02 16.50 -18.56
CA THR A 205 -15.28 16.66 -17.30
C THR A 205 -13.80 16.94 -17.48
N SER A 206 -13.16 16.30 -18.46
CA SER A 206 -11.74 16.50 -18.78
C SER A 206 -11.43 17.92 -19.30
N SER A 207 -12.43 18.59 -19.86
CA SER A 207 -12.29 19.95 -20.41
C SER A 207 -12.79 21.04 -19.44
N ARG A 208 -13.44 20.68 -18.36
CA ARG A 208 -13.91 21.59 -17.31
C ARG A 208 -12.76 21.96 -16.40
N THR A 209 -12.28 23.18 -16.44
CA THR A 209 -11.33 23.72 -15.46
C THR A 209 -12.08 24.15 -14.21
N LEU A 210 -11.64 23.69 -13.03
CA LEU A 210 -12.22 24.06 -11.74
C LEU A 210 -11.80 25.47 -11.31
N THR A 211 -12.70 26.14 -10.64
CA THR A 211 -12.49 27.43 -9.97
C THR A 211 -12.85 27.28 -8.49
N ASP A 212 -12.23 28.06 -7.61
CA ASP A 212 -12.53 28.02 -6.18
C ASP A 212 -14.01 28.30 -5.91
N GLY A 213 -14.66 27.42 -5.15
CA GLY A 213 -16.09 27.49 -4.83
C GLY A 213 -17.02 26.95 -5.91
N CYS A 214 -16.52 26.37 -7.02
CA CYS A 214 -17.36 25.80 -8.09
C CYS A 214 -18.06 24.50 -7.65
N VAL A 215 -19.09 24.13 -8.41
CA VAL A 215 -19.88 22.91 -8.19
C VAL A 215 -20.00 22.14 -9.49
N ASP A 216 -19.65 20.88 -9.46
CA ASP A 216 -19.92 19.91 -10.51
C ASP A 216 -20.96 18.91 -10.02
N ALA A 217 -21.93 18.55 -10.87
CA ALA A 217 -23.02 17.69 -10.46
C ALA A 217 -23.40 16.67 -11.55
N TYR A 218 -23.80 15.50 -11.13
CA TYR A 218 -24.30 14.44 -12.00
C TYR A 218 -25.73 14.07 -11.62
N LEU A 219 -26.58 13.97 -12.61
CA LEU A 219 -27.97 13.57 -12.48
C LEU A 219 -28.26 12.40 -13.42
N PHE A 220 -28.79 11.29 -12.91
CA PHE A 220 -29.28 10.24 -13.76
C PHE A 220 -30.63 10.65 -14.37
N SER A 221 -30.60 11.07 -15.62
CA SER A 221 -31.78 11.50 -16.35
C SER A 221 -32.60 10.31 -16.82
N THR A 222 -33.83 10.21 -16.33
CA THR A 222 -34.79 9.18 -16.71
C THR A 222 -35.55 9.57 -17.98
N ASP A 223 -36.00 8.60 -18.74
CA ASP A 223 -36.70 8.86 -20.02
C ASP A 223 -38.06 9.53 -19.84
N ASP A 224 -38.66 9.48 -18.64
CA ASP A 224 -39.86 10.23 -18.28
C ASP A 224 -39.59 11.66 -17.79
N GLY A 225 -38.31 12.00 -17.55
CA GLY A 225 -37.86 13.32 -17.06
C GLY A 225 -38.32 13.62 -15.64
N SER A 226 -38.63 12.63 -14.83
CA SER A 226 -39.10 12.79 -13.45
C SER A 226 -37.95 13.13 -12.49
N ASN A 227 -36.75 12.59 -12.72
CA ASN A 227 -35.60 12.85 -11.88
C ASN A 227 -34.97 14.21 -12.19
N VAL A 228 -34.97 15.11 -11.22
CA VAL A 228 -34.43 16.48 -11.31
C VAL A 228 -33.72 16.86 -10.00
N PHE A 229 -32.81 17.84 -10.07
CA PHE A 229 -32.28 18.43 -8.84
C PHE A 229 -33.40 19.21 -8.13
N ASP A 230 -33.74 18.79 -6.93
CA ASP A 230 -34.85 19.33 -6.14
C ASP A 230 -34.42 20.00 -4.83
N GLY A 231 -33.10 20.13 -4.60
CA GLY A 231 -32.51 20.68 -3.40
C GLY A 231 -32.53 19.75 -2.18
N ASN A 232 -32.94 18.49 -2.35
CA ASN A 232 -32.84 17.48 -1.29
C ASN A 232 -31.41 16.96 -1.17
N LEU A 233 -30.55 17.75 -0.50
CA LEU A 233 -29.13 17.48 -0.33
C LEU A 233 -28.88 16.67 0.93
N GLU A 234 -28.03 15.65 0.81
CA GLU A 234 -27.50 14.88 1.93
C GLU A 234 -25.99 15.08 2.03
N TYR A 235 -25.55 15.58 3.18
CA TYR A 235 -24.14 15.73 3.53
C TYR A 235 -23.72 14.50 4.32
N LEU A 236 -22.90 13.69 3.68
CA LEU A 236 -22.42 12.45 4.28
C LEU A 236 -21.47 12.74 5.45
N PRO A 237 -21.50 11.95 6.53
CA PRO A 237 -20.54 12.07 7.61
C PRO A 237 -19.10 11.87 7.11
N ALA A 238 -18.13 12.37 7.83
CA ALA A 238 -16.71 12.15 7.50
C ALA A 238 -16.41 10.65 7.34
N THR A 239 -15.54 10.32 6.40
CA THR A 239 -15.02 8.93 6.27
C THR A 239 -14.19 8.59 7.50
N THR A 240 -14.13 7.31 7.84
CA THR A 240 -13.23 6.82 8.88
C THR A 240 -11.79 7.16 8.49
N ASP A 241 -11.06 7.77 9.43
CA ASP A 241 -9.62 7.98 9.29
C ASP A 241 -8.88 6.70 9.67
N PHE A 242 -8.35 6.02 8.66
CA PHE A 242 -7.60 4.78 8.84
C PHE A 242 -6.10 4.98 9.15
N THR A 243 -5.66 6.22 9.36
CA THR A 243 -4.24 6.52 9.61
C THR A 243 -3.86 6.52 11.10
N THR A 244 -4.84 6.50 12.01
CA THR A 244 -4.60 6.77 13.45
C THR A 244 -4.91 5.62 14.39
N GLY A 245 -5.53 4.56 13.91
CA GLY A 245 -5.97 3.41 14.72
C GLY A 245 -5.18 2.14 14.46
N THR A 246 -5.86 1.01 14.57
CA THR A 246 -5.29 -0.29 14.23
C THR A 246 -6.31 -1.18 13.54
N PHE A 247 -5.87 -1.92 12.54
CA PHE A 247 -6.65 -2.98 11.93
C PHE A 247 -6.49 -4.26 12.70
N LEU A 248 -7.56 -5.03 12.74
CA LEU A 248 -7.60 -6.35 13.35
C LEU A 248 -8.17 -7.35 12.35
N LEU A 249 -7.30 -8.18 11.80
CA LEU A 249 -7.69 -9.27 10.91
C LEU A 249 -8.36 -10.38 11.72
N ASN A 250 -9.56 -10.75 11.31
CA ASN A 250 -10.28 -11.91 11.82
C ASN A 250 -9.97 -13.12 10.94
N GLU A 251 -9.61 -14.23 11.57
CA GLU A 251 -9.33 -15.49 10.86
C GLU A 251 -10.50 -15.94 9.98
N GLY A 252 -11.71 -15.65 10.43
CA GLY A 252 -12.93 -16.17 9.84
C GLY A 252 -13.34 -17.48 10.48
N SER A 253 -14.51 -18.00 10.10
CA SER A 253 -15.06 -19.26 10.64
C SER A 253 -14.86 -20.38 9.64
N TYR A 254 -13.84 -21.20 9.84
CA TYR A 254 -13.55 -22.34 8.97
C TYR A 254 -14.78 -23.23 8.77
N GLY A 255 -15.16 -23.44 7.51
CA GLY A 255 -16.36 -24.16 7.11
C GLY A 255 -17.66 -23.33 7.11
N HIS A 256 -17.61 -22.03 7.47
CA HIS A 256 -18.78 -21.15 7.59
C HIS A 256 -18.64 -19.81 6.86
N GLY A 257 -17.44 -19.32 6.62
CA GLY A 257 -17.26 -18.04 5.93
C GLY A 257 -15.80 -17.60 5.82
N ASN A 258 -15.56 -16.68 4.92
CA ASN A 258 -14.27 -16.07 4.69
C ASN A 258 -13.85 -15.15 5.87
N ALA A 259 -12.57 -14.82 5.90
CA ALA A 259 -11.98 -13.83 6.78
C ALA A 259 -12.48 -12.41 6.48
N ASP A 260 -12.36 -11.54 7.46
CA ASP A 260 -12.66 -10.11 7.35
C ASP A 260 -11.73 -9.28 8.25
N VAL A 261 -11.83 -7.94 8.15
CA VAL A 261 -11.02 -7.01 8.95
C VAL A 261 -11.93 -6.06 9.69
N ASN A 262 -11.66 -5.87 10.97
CA ASN A 262 -12.20 -4.79 11.78
C ASN A 262 -11.19 -3.66 11.93
N TYR A 263 -11.64 -2.45 12.21
CA TYR A 263 -10.79 -1.31 12.52
C TYR A 263 -11.18 -0.71 13.87
N LEU A 264 -10.19 -0.53 14.72
CA LEU A 264 -10.31 0.18 15.98
C LEU A 264 -9.67 1.56 15.83
N SER A 265 -10.47 2.60 15.82
CA SER A 265 -9.98 3.97 15.73
C SER A 265 -9.26 4.41 17.00
N ALA A 266 -8.47 5.49 16.94
CA ALA A 266 -7.71 6.00 18.09
C ALA A 266 -8.59 6.41 19.27
N ASP A 267 -9.83 6.81 19.02
CA ASP A 267 -10.83 7.17 20.06
C ASP A 267 -11.55 5.95 20.68
N GLY A 268 -11.23 4.74 20.21
CA GLY A 268 -11.80 3.49 20.70
C GLY A 268 -13.09 3.04 20.01
N THR A 269 -13.47 3.69 18.91
CA THR A 269 -14.66 3.31 18.14
C THR A 269 -14.33 2.19 17.16
N TRP A 270 -15.19 1.16 17.09
CA TRP A 270 -15.07 0.07 16.13
C TRP A 270 -15.78 0.37 14.82
N THR A 271 -15.10 0.09 13.70
CA THR A 271 -15.70 -0.15 12.39
C THR A 271 -15.58 -1.63 12.07
N TYR A 272 -16.72 -2.32 12.07
CA TYR A 272 -16.75 -3.76 11.87
C TYR A 272 -16.80 -4.12 10.40
N ARG A 273 -16.18 -5.25 10.06
CA ARG A 273 -16.18 -5.83 8.72
C ARG A 273 -15.83 -4.80 7.64
N ASN A 274 -14.87 -3.97 7.97
CA ASN A 274 -14.41 -2.90 7.09
C ASN A 274 -13.95 -3.40 5.71
N THR A 275 -13.42 -4.63 5.66
CA THR A 275 -13.11 -5.35 4.44
C THR A 275 -13.53 -6.80 4.62
N THR A 276 -14.34 -7.32 3.71
CA THR A 276 -14.92 -8.67 3.76
C THR A 276 -14.45 -9.52 2.58
N GLU A 277 -14.80 -10.81 2.57
CA GLU A 277 -14.53 -11.74 1.46
C GLU A 277 -13.04 -11.85 1.11
N ILE A 278 -12.18 -11.85 2.13
CA ILE A 278 -10.73 -11.87 1.96
C ILE A 278 -10.25 -13.24 1.45
N GLY A 279 -10.78 -14.30 1.98
CA GLY A 279 -10.41 -15.68 1.74
C GLY A 279 -10.60 -16.48 3.03
N ALA A 280 -10.39 -17.78 2.98
CA ALA A 280 -10.54 -18.65 4.15
C ALA A 280 -9.30 -18.59 5.03
N THR A 281 -9.50 -18.44 6.34
CA THR A 281 -8.46 -18.42 7.36
C THR A 281 -7.42 -17.34 7.07
N GLY A 282 -7.79 -16.07 7.35
CA GLY A 282 -6.86 -14.95 7.33
C GLY A 282 -5.78 -15.17 8.39
N CYS A 283 -4.50 -15.10 8.01
CA CYS A 283 -3.41 -15.54 8.88
C CYS A 283 -2.26 -14.56 8.99
N PHE A 284 -2.18 -13.57 8.12
CA PHE A 284 -1.13 -12.56 8.13
C PHE A 284 -1.58 -11.29 7.40
N ALA A 285 -1.13 -10.15 7.87
CA ALA A 285 -1.32 -8.89 7.16
C ALA A 285 -0.16 -7.93 7.43
N ALA A 286 0.15 -7.09 6.43
CA ALA A 286 1.19 -6.08 6.52
C ALA A 286 0.80 -4.83 5.73
N ALA A 287 1.18 -3.66 6.25
CA ALA A 287 1.20 -2.41 5.50
C ALA A 287 2.49 -2.35 4.67
N TRP A 288 2.40 -1.96 3.39
CA TRP A 288 3.54 -1.74 2.52
C TRP A 288 3.19 -0.75 1.41
N GLY A 289 3.89 0.35 1.35
CA GLY A 289 3.50 1.47 0.51
C GLY A 289 2.13 2.00 0.92
N ASN A 290 1.35 2.38 -0.06
CA ASN A 290 -0.04 2.84 0.18
C ASN A 290 -1.05 1.68 0.17
N ARG A 291 -0.66 0.47 0.59
CA ARG A 291 -1.50 -0.72 0.51
C ARG A 291 -1.40 -1.60 1.75
N TYR A 292 -2.46 -2.38 1.98
CA TYR A 292 -2.45 -3.52 2.89
C TYR A 292 -2.44 -4.81 2.09
N TYR A 293 -1.57 -5.73 2.48
CA TYR A 293 -1.45 -7.07 1.92
C TYR A 293 -1.90 -8.06 2.98
N ILE A 294 -2.98 -8.77 2.69
CA ILE A 294 -3.60 -9.72 3.60
C ILE A 294 -3.46 -11.12 3.02
N MET A 295 -2.89 -12.03 3.82
CA MET A 295 -2.71 -13.43 3.45
C MET A 295 -3.80 -14.28 4.06
N ALA A 296 -4.37 -15.17 3.26
CA ALA A 296 -5.28 -16.20 3.71
C ALA A 296 -4.79 -17.59 3.28
N LYS A 297 -5.16 -18.59 4.05
CA LYS A 297 -4.81 -20.00 3.79
C LYS A 297 -5.34 -20.46 2.43
N GLN A 298 -6.59 -20.16 2.13
CA GLN A 298 -7.25 -20.54 0.89
C GLN A 298 -8.01 -19.35 0.30
N ALA A 299 -8.25 -19.39 -1.01
CA ALA A 299 -8.97 -18.32 -1.69
C ALA A 299 -10.44 -18.23 -1.27
N LYS A 300 -11.04 -19.35 -0.83
CA LYS A 300 -12.44 -19.41 -0.46
C LYS A 300 -12.67 -20.44 0.63
N ASP A 301 -13.48 -20.11 1.63
CA ASP A 301 -14.03 -21.07 2.58
C ASP A 301 -15.15 -21.88 1.97
N GLY A 302 -15.30 -23.15 2.42
CA GLY A 302 -16.35 -24.05 1.92
C GLY A 302 -17.77 -23.57 2.23
N GLY A 303 -17.95 -22.75 3.27
CA GLY A 303 -19.22 -22.14 3.66
C GLY A 303 -19.45 -20.73 3.13
N ALA A 304 -18.48 -20.15 2.43
CA ALA A 304 -18.62 -18.80 1.88
C ALA A 304 -19.32 -18.80 0.52
N ASP A 305 -20.08 -17.75 0.24
CA ASP A 305 -20.75 -17.56 -1.04
C ASP A 305 -19.77 -17.09 -2.13
N LYS A 306 -18.83 -16.20 -1.77
CA LYS A 306 -17.90 -15.55 -2.71
C LYS A 306 -16.49 -16.11 -2.60
N THR A 307 -15.77 -16.06 -3.72
CA THR A 307 -14.33 -16.33 -3.75
C THR A 307 -13.60 -15.05 -3.42
N GLY A 308 -12.74 -15.10 -2.41
CA GLY A 308 -11.77 -14.04 -2.09
C GLY A 308 -10.42 -14.32 -2.73
N GLY A 309 -9.32 -14.12 -1.98
CA GLY A 309 -7.96 -14.38 -2.43
C GLY A 309 -7.10 -15.04 -1.36
N ARG A 310 -6.10 -15.81 -1.78
CA ARG A 310 -4.97 -16.14 -0.89
C ARG A 310 -4.12 -14.91 -0.59
N ILE A 311 -4.11 -13.94 -1.51
CA ILE A 311 -3.61 -12.60 -1.28
C ILE A 311 -4.74 -11.63 -1.59
N THR A 312 -5.10 -10.78 -0.65
CA THR A 312 -5.99 -9.64 -0.85
C THR A 312 -5.18 -8.36 -0.67
N ILE A 313 -5.22 -7.49 -1.67
CA ILE A 313 -4.51 -6.20 -1.69
C ILE A 313 -5.56 -5.11 -1.55
N CYS A 314 -5.44 -4.29 -0.51
CA CYS A 314 -6.33 -3.18 -0.23
C CYS A 314 -5.61 -1.84 -0.34
N ASP A 315 -6.34 -0.79 -0.68
CA ASP A 315 -5.89 0.60 -0.55
C ASP A 315 -5.82 0.99 0.93
N ALA A 316 -4.71 1.57 1.38
CA ALA A 316 -4.48 1.86 2.79
C ALA A 316 -5.38 2.97 3.35
N ASN A 317 -5.88 3.88 2.51
CA ASN A 317 -6.69 5.00 2.97
C ASN A 317 -8.20 4.68 3.03
N SER A 318 -8.64 3.71 2.23
CA SER A 318 -10.07 3.37 2.10
C SER A 318 -10.39 1.94 2.50
N MET A 319 -9.39 1.08 2.62
CA MET A 319 -9.50 -0.37 2.80
C MET A 319 -10.30 -1.08 1.69
N ARG A 320 -10.48 -0.42 0.53
CA ARG A 320 -11.05 -1.07 -0.64
C ARG A 320 -10.13 -2.15 -1.18
N ILE A 321 -10.71 -3.25 -1.58
CA ILE A 321 -9.97 -4.29 -2.31
C ILE A 321 -9.59 -3.74 -3.69
N ILE A 322 -8.30 -3.74 -3.98
CA ILE A 322 -7.73 -3.36 -5.28
C ILE A 322 -7.57 -4.60 -6.15
N LYS A 323 -7.10 -5.70 -5.55
CA LYS A 323 -6.80 -6.95 -6.26
C LYS A 323 -6.91 -8.13 -5.31
N GLN A 324 -7.36 -9.25 -5.84
CA GLN A 324 -7.31 -10.55 -5.17
C GLN A 324 -6.60 -11.56 -6.06
N ILE A 325 -5.71 -12.35 -5.46
CA ILE A 325 -4.95 -13.41 -6.12
C ILE A 325 -5.38 -14.73 -5.49
N ALA A 326 -6.11 -15.52 -6.24
CA ALA A 326 -6.67 -16.78 -5.74
C ALA A 326 -5.61 -17.89 -5.62
N ASP A 327 -4.66 -17.94 -6.54
CA ASP A 327 -3.63 -18.98 -6.61
C ASP A 327 -2.23 -18.38 -6.50
N ILE A 328 -1.38 -19.00 -5.68
CA ILE A 328 0.02 -18.61 -5.51
C ILE A 328 0.90 -19.75 -6.03
N GLY A 329 1.55 -19.51 -7.17
CA GLY A 329 2.44 -20.49 -7.82
C GLY A 329 1.71 -21.68 -8.42
N ASP A 330 2.47 -22.55 -9.07
CA ASP A 330 1.96 -23.69 -9.87
C ASP A 330 1.25 -24.80 -9.06
N ASN A 331 1.43 -24.82 -7.73
CA ASN A 331 0.95 -25.90 -6.87
C ASN A 331 -0.13 -25.48 -5.88
N GLY A 332 -0.68 -24.26 -6.00
CA GLY A 332 -1.77 -23.78 -5.16
C GLY A 332 -1.44 -23.77 -3.66
N GLY A 333 -0.25 -23.30 -3.29
CA GLY A 333 0.19 -23.22 -1.90
C GLY A 333 -0.70 -22.29 -1.07
N ASP A 334 -1.00 -22.70 0.16
CA ASP A 334 -1.71 -21.84 1.12
C ASP A 334 -0.87 -20.59 1.42
N GLY A 335 -1.47 -19.41 1.43
CA GLY A 335 -0.80 -18.18 1.85
C GLY A 335 -0.41 -18.21 3.32
N ARG A 336 0.77 -17.66 3.67
CA ARG A 336 1.30 -17.66 5.05
C ARG A 336 1.87 -16.32 5.50
N SER A 337 2.69 -15.68 4.69
CA SER A 337 3.40 -14.48 5.10
C SER A 337 3.76 -13.58 3.92
N PHE A 338 4.08 -12.34 4.22
CA PHE A 338 4.50 -11.32 3.28
C PHE A 338 5.77 -10.63 3.82
N CYS A 339 6.71 -10.32 2.93
CA CYS A 339 7.90 -9.53 3.24
C CYS A 339 8.21 -8.59 2.09
N GLY A 340 8.06 -7.29 2.29
CA GLY A 340 8.44 -6.28 1.30
C GLY A 340 9.95 -6.28 1.03
N ILE A 341 10.31 -6.19 -0.24
CA ILE A 341 11.72 -6.11 -0.67
C ILE A 341 12.09 -4.67 -1.03
N ASP A 342 11.30 -4.03 -1.85
CA ASP A 342 11.41 -2.64 -2.24
C ASP A 342 10.01 -2.12 -2.67
N GLU A 343 9.92 -0.94 -3.27
CA GLU A 343 8.63 -0.40 -3.72
C GLU A 343 7.96 -1.19 -4.84
N HIS A 344 8.71 -2.08 -5.52
CA HIS A 344 8.26 -2.85 -6.68
C HIS A 344 8.06 -4.34 -6.42
N ARG A 345 8.67 -4.89 -5.34
CA ARG A 345 8.73 -6.33 -5.11
C ARG A 345 8.51 -6.70 -3.65
N ALA A 346 7.86 -7.84 -3.45
CA ALA A 346 7.75 -8.49 -2.16
C ALA A 346 7.93 -10.01 -2.31
N TYR A 347 8.22 -10.70 -1.21
CA TYR A 347 8.15 -12.14 -1.12
C TYR A 347 6.90 -12.58 -0.38
N VAL A 348 6.29 -13.65 -0.87
CA VAL A 348 5.14 -14.32 -0.26
C VAL A 348 5.55 -15.73 0.14
N GLY A 349 5.44 -16.01 1.43
CA GLY A 349 5.66 -17.35 1.98
C GLY A 349 4.38 -18.18 1.91
N THR A 350 4.52 -19.45 1.56
CA THR A 350 3.40 -20.39 1.40
C THR A 350 3.76 -21.78 1.91
N THR A 351 2.78 -22.71 1.87
CA THR A 351 3.02 -24.14 2.15
C THR A 351 3.82 -24.87 1.08
N THR A 352 4.11 -24.23 -0.06
CA THR A 352 4.83 -24.86 -1.18
C THR A 352 6.12 -24.16 -1.55
N GLY A 353 6.37 -22.99 -0.99
CA GLY A 353 7.58 -22.22 -1.31
C GLY A 353 7.49 -20.76 -0.95
N ILE A 354 8.47 -20.01 -1.45
CA ILE A 354 8.51 -18.54 -1.45
C ILE A 354 8.38 -18.08 -2.90
N TYR A 355 7.50 -17.14 -3.13
CA TYR A 355 7.22 -16.56 -4.44
C TYR A 355 7.44 -15.06 -4.41
N GLU A 356 7.89 -14.48 -5.53
CA GLU A 356 8.00 -13.05 -5.71
C GLU A 356 6.67 -12.51 -6.21
N LEU A 357 6.15 -11.50 -5.51
CA LEU A 357 5.00 -10.69 -5.89
C LEU A 357 5.52 -9.39 -6.52
N ASP A 358 5.15 -9.16 -7.78
CA ASP A 358 5.31 -7.88 -8.45
C ASP A 358 4.25 -6.91 -7.91
N LEU A 359 4.68 -5.85 -7.25
CA LEU A 359 3.80 -4.89 -6.59
C LEU A 359 3.21 -3.87 -7.57
N ASP A 360 3.83 -3.66 -8.73
CA ASP A 360 3.34 -2.75 -9.77
C ASP A 360 2.15 -3.37 -10.52
N ASN A 361 2.31 -4.65 -10.92
CA ASN A 361 1.30 -5.40 -11.65
C ASN A 361 0.35 -6.17 -10.73
N MET A 362 0.71 -6.32 -9.44
CA MET A 362 -0.05 -7.08 -8.45
C MET A 362 -0.29 -8.53 -8.88
N GLU A 363 0.80 -9.22 -9.23
CA GLU A 363 0.77 -10.61 -9.69
C GLU A 363 2.02 -11.39 -9.22
N ILE A 364 1.90 -12.70 -9.13
CA ILE A 364 3.04 -13.57 -8.81
C ILE A 364 3.94 -13.63 -10.05
N SER A 365 5.16 -13.13 -9.92
CA SER A 365 6.13 -12.99 -11.03
C SER A 365 7.10 -14.15 -11.15
N LYS A 366 7.57 -14.69 -10.01
CA LYS A 366 8.60 -15.72 -9.99
C LYS A 366 8.49 -16.66 -8.80
N THR A 367 9.05 -17.84 -8.97
CA THR A 367 9.38 -18.73 -7.85
C THR A 367 10.77 -18.38 -7.31
N VAL A 368 10.85 -18.07 -6.01
CA VAL A 368 12.11 -17.77 -5.32
C VAL A 368 12.73 -19.03 -4.73
N LEU A 369 11.93 -19.78 -3.99
CA LEU A 369 12.37 -21.02 -3.36
C LEU A 369 11.20 -22.00 -3.33
N THR A 370 11.39 -23.18 -3.92
CA THR A 370 10.43 -24.28 -3.75
C THR A 370 11.08 -25.43 -3.04
N THR A 371 10.29 -26.17 -2.31
CA THR A 371 10.67 -27.42 -1.75
C THR A 371 9.82 -28.53 -2.38
N LYS A 372 10.45 -29.65 -2.66
CA LYS A 372 9.77 -30.79 -3.27
C LYS A 372 8.85 -31.54 -2.30
N ASN A 373 8.79 -31.14 -1.05
CA ASN A 373 7.98 -31.77 0.01
C ASN A 373 6.73 -30.94 0.28
N THR A 374 5.58 -31.55 0.16
CA THR A 374 4.25 -30.96 0.36
C THR A 374 3.92 -30.56 1.82
N ASN A 375 4.87 -30.68 2.75
CA ASN A 375 4.68 -30.36 4.18
C ASN A 375 5.71 -29.30 4.68
N ILE A 376 6.12 -28.38 3.82
CA ILE A 376 7.03 -27.30 4.17
C ILE A 376 6.24 -26.02 4.16
N GLU A 377 6.27 -25.29 5.27
CA GLU A 377 5.60 -24.03 5.44
C GLU A 377 6.62 -22.94 5.67
N PHE A 378 6.54 -21.88 4.88
CA PHE A 378 7.32 -20.68 5.10
C PHE A 378 6.52 -19.72 5.99
N GLY A 379 6.99 -19.59 7.23
CA GLY A 379 6.49 -18.63 8.19
C GLY A 379 7.00 -17.22 7.92
N ASN A 380 7.22 -16.46 8.99
CA ASN A 380 7.70 -15.09 8.92
C ASN A 380 9.04 -14.97 8.20
N MET A 381 9.17 -13.85 7.54
CA MET A 381 10.38 -13.40 6.87
C MET A 381 10.74 -12.00 7.37
N ALA A 382 12.04 -11.70 7.41
CA ALA A 382 12.53 -10.36 7.68
C ALA A 382 13.66 -10.00 6.72
N ARG A 383 13.62 -8.79 6.18
CA ARG A 383 14.72 -8.24 5.39
C ARG A 383 15.70 -7.50 6.27
N LEU A 384 17.00 -7.75 6.05
CA LEU A 384 18.08 -6.94 6.61
C LEU A 384 19.18 -6.77 5.55
N GLY A 385 19.45 -5.53 5.18
CA GLY A 385 20.40 -5.19 4.12
C GLY A 385 20.00 -5.83 2.78
N ASP A 386 20.93 -6.59 2.19
CA ASP A 386 20.75 -7.22 0.88
C ASP A 386 20.08 -8.60 0.93
N TYR A 387 19.62 -9.05 2.12
CA TYR A 387 19.14 -10.41 2.33
C TYR A 387 17.77 -10.45 3.01
N VAL A 388 16.99 -11.45 2.63
CA VAL A 388 15.80 -11.90 3.38
C VAL A 388 16.14 -13.15 4.14
N TYR A 389 15.74 -13.18 5.40
CA TYR A 389 15.81 -14.32 6.31
C TYR A 389 14.42 -14.91 6.45
N ALA A 390 14.23 -16.14 5.98
CA ALA A 390 12.92 -16.78 5.88
C ALA A 390 12.87 -18.03 6.77
N CYS A 391 11.91 -18.09 7.67
CA CYS A 391 11.66 -19.24 8.52
C CYS A 391 10.94 -20.34 7.74
N GLU A 392 11.58 -21.50 7.58
CA GLU A 392 10.91 -22.76 7.28
C GLU A 392 10.42 -23.36 8.60
N TYR A 393 9.12 -23.31 8.81
CA TYR A 393 8.49 -23.55 10.10
C TYR A 393 8.96 -24.85 10.80
N GLY A 394 9.58 -24.69 11.97
CA GLY A 394 10.10 -25.78 12.79
C GLY A 394 11.30 -26.54 12.19
N LYS A 395 12.05 -25.95 11.22
CA LYS A 395 13.15 -26.66 10.54
C LYS A 395 14.39 -25.82 10.31
N ASN A 396 14.28 -24.76 9.46
CA ASN A 396 15.45 -24.04 8.98
C ASN A 396 15.19 -22.52 8.95
N LEU A 397 16.28 -21.75 8.96
CA LEU A 397 16.29 -20.36 8.56
C LEU A 397 17.05 -20.25 7.23
N HIS A 398 16.36 -19.84 6.18
CA HIS A 398 16.92 -19.62 4.86
C HIS A 398 17.38 -18.18 4.68
N VAL A 399 18.53 -17.97 4.08
CA VAL A 399 19.09 -16.65 3.75
C VAL A 399 19.10 -16.49 2.23
N ILE A 400 18.31 -15.54 1.73
CA ILE A 400 18.05 -15.32 0.31
C ILE A 400 18.55 -13.94 -0.06
N ARG A 401 19.38 -13.82 -1.10
CA ARG A 401 19.85 -12.53 -1.60
C ARG A 401 18.77 -11.88 -2.47
N CYS A 402 18.40 -10.64 -2.14
CA CYS A 402 17.31 -9.90 -2.81
C CYS A 402 17.59 -9.57 -4.27
N ALA A 403 18.87 -9.34 -4.64
CA ALA A 403 19.25 -8.88 -5.97
C ALA A 403 18.92 -9.88 -7.08
N ASP A 404 19.01 -11.19 -6.80
CA ASP A 404 18.87 -12.26 -7.79
C ASP A 404 18.07 -13.47 -7.28
N ASN A 405 17.45 -13.37 -6.11
CA ASN A 405 16.66 -14.43 -5.48
C ASN A 405 17.48 -15.71 -5.15
N THR A 406 18.80 -15.56 -4.99
CA THR A 406 19.67 -16.70 -4.73
C THR A 406 19.62 -17.14 -3.27
N LEU A 407 19.35 -18.41 -3.01
CA LEU A 407 19.53 -19.02 -1.69
C LEU A 407 21.03 -19.09 -1.35
N VAL A 408 21.47 -18.25 -0.42
CA VAL A 408 22.88 -18.13 -0.01
C VAL A 408 23.22 -19.18 1.05
N LYS A 409 22.31 -19.41 2.00
CA LYS A 409 22.55 -20.29 3.13
C LYS A 409 21.24 -20.87 3.64
N THR A 410 21.29 -22.12 4.08
CA THR A 410 20.30 -22.73 4.94
C THR A 410 20.94 -22.96 6.31
N ILE A 411 20.40 -22.37 7.34
CA ILE A 411 20.85 -22.51 8.72
C ILE A 411 19.92 -23.54 9.39
N PRO A 412 20.41 -24.73 9.75
CA PRO A 412 19.61 -25.72 10.48
C PRO A 412 19.22 -25.15 11.85
N ALA A 413 17.92 -24.99 12.06
CA ALA A 413 17.38 -24.41 13.30
C ALA A 413 15.91 -24.77 13.37
N ASP A 414 15.38 -25.05 14.52
CA ASP A 414 13.94 -25.20 14.69
C ASP A 414 13.28 -23.81 14.65
N ALA A 415 13.38 -23.11 13.52
CA ALA A 415 12.94 -21.73 13.37
C ALA A 415 11.43 -21.65 13.13
N TYR A 416 10.73 -20.79 13.89
CA TYR A 416 9.28 -20.61 13.76
C TYR A 416 8.90 -19.19 13.33
N SER A 417 9.43 -18.17 13.99
CA SER A 417 9.13 -16.76 13.71
C SER A 417 10.41 -15.93 13.80
N ILE A 418 10.43 -14.80 13.10
CA ILE A 418 11.56 -13.87 13.07
C ILE A 418 11.05 -12.45 13.23
N THR A 419 11.80 -11.62 13.97
CA THR A 419 11.55 -10.19 14.11
C THR A 419 12.87 -9.42 14.14
N MET A 420 12.80 -8.11 13.86
CA MET A 420 13.92 -7.18 14.03
C MET A 420 13.76 -6.44 15.37
N SER A 421 14.85 -6.18 16.07
CA SER A 421 14.87 -5.32 17.24
C SER A 421 15.35 -3.90 16.90
N LYS A 422 15.15 -2.97 17.85
CA LYS A 422 15.51 -1.53 17.68
C LYS A 422 16.98 -1.33 17.30
N ASP A 423 17.88 -2.14 17.80
CA ASP A 423 19.31 -2.10 17.47
C ASP A 423 19.67 -2.73 16.11
N GLY A 424 18.66 -3.10 15.32
CA GLY A 424 18.80 -3.67 13.97
C GLY A 424 19.22 -5.13 13.93
N GLN A 425 19.20 -5.84 15.08
CA GLN A 425 19.47 -7.28 15.11
C GLN A 425 18.23 -8.08 14.73
N LEU A 426 18.45 -9.24 14.13
CA LEU A 426 17.37 -10.20 13.85
C LEU A 426 17.32 -11.26 14.96
N TRP A 427 16.08 -11.60 15.34
CA TRP A 427 15.79 -12.57 16.39
C TRP A 427 14.82 -13.63 15.89
N VAL A 428 15.11 -14.88 16.21
CA VAL A 428 14.35 -16.04 15.77
C VAL A 428 13.81 -16.78 16.98
N SER A 429 12.54 -17.16 16.96
CA SER A 429 12.00 -18.11 17.93
C SER A 429 12.33 -19.53 17.52
N THR A 430 12.70 -20.34 18.50
CA THR A 430 13.03 -21.77 18.32
C THR A 430 12.21 -22.62 19.28
N ALA A 431 12.26 -23.93 19.15
CA ALA A 431 11.57 -24.86 20.03
C ALA A 431 11.95 -24.71 21.52
N THR A 432 13.10 -24.14 21.81
CA THR A 432 13.64 -24.05 23.17
C THR A 432 13.79 -22.63 23.70
N GLY A 433 13.50 -21.61 22.89
CA GLY A 433 13.66 -20.22 23.29
C GLY A 433 13.77 -19.25 22.12
N ILE A 434 14.60 -18.24 22.27
CA ILE A 434 14.92 -17.26 21.24
C ILE A 434 16.43 -17.26 20.94
N SER A 435 16.77 -16.92 19.71
CA SER A 435 18.17 -16.83 19.26
C SER A 435 18.38 -15.54 18.47
N ARG A 436 19.53 -14.91 18.67
CA ARG A 436 19.97 -13.82 17.80
C ARG A 436 20.56 -14.41 16.51
N VAL A 437 20.33 -13.78 15.38
CA VAL A 437 20.96 -14.14 14.11
C VAL A 437 22.30 -13.42 14.00
N ASN A 438 23.39 -14.18 13.96
CA ASN A 438 24.71 -13.65 13.60
C ASN A 438 24.79 -13.54 12.07
N THR A 439 24.53 -12.36 11.54
CA THR A 439 24.47 -12.12 10.09
C THR A 439 25.81 -12.22 9.38
N SER A 440 26.93 -12.04 10.10
CA SER A 440 28.29 -12.16 9.54
C SER A 440 28.72 -13.61 9.38
N LYS A 441 28.34 -14.49 10.32
CA LYS A 441 28.67 -15.91 10.30
C LYS A 441 27.56 -16.76 9.68
N LEU A 442 26.36 -16.23 9.56
CA LEU A 442 25.12 -16.91 9.16
C LEU A 442 24.85 -18.13 10.07
N GLU A 443 24.77 -17.87 11.36
CA GLU A 443 24.48 -18.85 12.43
C GLU A 443 23.55 -18.24 13.50
N LEU A 444 22.90 -19.09 14.30
CA LEU A 444 22.07 -18.66 15.42
C LEU A 444 22.89 -18.66 16.72
N GLU A 445 22.71 -17.63 17.52
CA GLU A 445 23.29 -17.47 18.86
C GLU A 445 22.16 -17.53 19.89
N PRO A 446 21.90 -18.70 20.53
CA PRO A 446 20.86 -18.85 21.53
C PRO A 446 21.12 -17.96 22.77
N VAL A 447 20.06 -17.41 23.35
CA VAL A 447 20.16 -16.68 24.61
C VAL A 447 19.46 -17.44 25.72
N SER A 448 19.93 -17.25 26.97
CA SER A 448 19.29 -17.83 28.15
C SER A 448 18.08 -17.00 28.54
N LEU A 449 16.92 -17.63 28.66
CA LEU A 449 15.69 -16.96 29.09
C LEU A 449 15.60 -16.88 30.64
N GLY A 450 16.33 -17.74 31.38
CA GLY A 450 16.24 -17.83 32.83
C GLY A 450 15.16 -18.80 33.30
N GLU A 451 15.13 -19.03 34.65
CA GLU A 451 14.18 -19.94 35.28
C GLU A 451 12.76 -19.35 35.29
N GLY A 452 11.77 -20.16 34.98
CA GLY A 452 10.35 -19.78 35.01
C GLY A 452 9.87 -18.97 33.81
N ILE A 453 10.70 -18.82 32.77
CA ILE A 453 10.35 -18.14 31.50
C ILE A 453 10.05 -19.21 30.45
N ASP A 454 8.82 -19.23 29.99
CA ASP A 454 8.40 -20.16 28.93
C ASP A 454 8.95 -19.72 27.55
N ALA A 455 9.31 -20.71 26.75
CA ALA A 455 9.71 -20.46 25.36
C ALA A 455 8.54 -19.91 24.53
N PRO A 456 8.81 -19.23 23.39
CA PRO A 456 7.76 -18.75 22.48
C PRO A 456 6.83 -19.88 22.03
N ALA A 457 5.57 -19.50 21.75
CA ALA A 457 4.57 -20.40 21.23
C ALA A 457 4.95 -20.92 19.84
N ASN A 458 5.11 -22.21 19.71
CA ASN A 458 5.43 -22.85 18.44
C ASN A 458 4.25 -23.67 17.89
N SER A 459 3.18 -23.78 18.64
CA SER A 459 1.99 -24.58 18.29
C SER A 459 0.82 -23.74 17.81
N ALA A 460 0.93 -22.42 17.88
CA ALA A 460 -0.16 -21.53 17.46
C ALA A 460 -0.39 -21.55 15.95
N GLY A 461 0.37 -22.37 15.28
CA GLY A 461 -0.15 -22.68 14.05
C GLY A 461 0.68 -22.50 12.85
N MET A 462 0.57 -23.50 12.15
CA MET A 462 1.00 -23.54 10.77
C MET A 462 0.35 -22.47 9.91
N TRP A 463 -0.80 -21.92 10.29
CA TRP A 463 -1.47 -20.83 9.58
C TRP A 463 -1.25 -19.46 10.21
N ASN A 464 -0.63 -19.37 11.36
CA ASN A 464 -0.31 -18.13 12.05
C ASN A 464 1.18 -18.06 12.40
N PRO A 465 2.03 -17.66 11.45
CA PRO A 465 3.48 -17.78 11.58
C PRO A 465 4.12 -16.74 12.52
N ASP A 466 3.36 -15.75 12.99
CA ASP A 466 3.92 -14.55 13.60
C ASP A 466 3.90 -14.59 15.15
N GLY A 467 4.87 -15.26 15.75
CA GLY A 467 4.97 -15.46 17.20
C GLY A 467 5.89 -14.50 17.96
N LEU A 468 6.70 -13.69 17.26
CA LEU A 468 7.56 -12.66 17.86
C LEU A 468 7.16 -11.27 17.39
N CYS A 469 7.25 -10.29 18.30
CA CYS A 469 7.23 -8.89 17.91
C CYS A 469 8.23 -8.08 18.74
N ALA A 470 8.58 -6.87 18.31
CA ALA A 470 9.56 -6.04 18.98
C ALA A 470 9.09 -4.59 19.08
N SER A 471 9.55 -3.90 20.11
CA SER A 471 9.37 -2.46 20.23
C SER A 471 10.27 -1.71 19.25
N LEU A 472 9.72 -0.71 18.58
CA LEU A 472 10.50 0.27 17.82
C LEU A 472 11.14 1.32 18.75
N GLN A 473 10.51 1.60 19.90
CA GLN A 473 10.93 2.64 20.84
C GLN A 473 11.95 2.16 21.85
N ASN A 474 11.92 0.88 22.22
CA ASN A 474 12.79 0.26 23.21
C ASN A 474 13.47 -0.99 22.64
N ASN A 475 14.66 -1.35 23.14
CA ASN A 475 15.38 -2.55 22.69
C ASN A 475 14.83 -3.81 23.37
N VAL A 476 13.55 -4.12 23.09
CA VAL A 476 12.79 -5.20 23.74
C VAL A 476 12.05 -6.04 22.70
N ILE A 477 12.08 -7.35 22.90
CA ILE A 477 11.33 -8.34 22.13
C ILE A 477 10.24 -8.93 23.03
N TYR A 478 9.09 -9.24 22.44
CA TYR A 478 7.94 -9.84 23.11
C TYR A 478 7.53 -11.14 22.42
N TRP A 479 7.00 -12.07 23.23
CA TRP A 479 6.38 -13.30 22.73
C TRP A 479 5.27 -13.78 23.64
N THR A 480 4.42 -14.61 23.10
CA THR A 480 3.41 -15.34 23.85
C THR A 480 3.89 -16.77 24.09
N SER A 481 3.65 -17.30 25.27
CA SER A 481 3.87 -18.74 25.52
C SER A 481 2.60 -19.49 25.18
N SER A 482 2.69 -20.59 24.49
CA SER A 482 1.52 -21.39 24.17
C SER A 482 1.70 -22.86 24.53
N ALA A 483 0.64 -23.40 25.14
CA ALA A 483 0.29 -24.78 24.96
C ALA A 483 -1.08 -24.78 24.27
N ASN A 484 -1.22 -25.43 23.12
CA ASN A 484 -2.53 -25.68 22.49
C ASN A 484 -3.28 -24.45 21.91
N TRP A 485 -2.59 -23.57 21.13
CA TRP A 485 -3.23 -22.51 20.34
C TRP A 485 -3.75 -21.32 21.16
N MET A 486 -3.84 -21.46 22.44
CA MET A 486 -4.28 -20.44 23.40
C MET A 486 -3.17 -20.15 24.38
N THR A 487 -2.86 -18.90 24.61
CA THR A 487 -1.86 -18.51 25.58
C THR A 487 -2.42 -17.61 26.65
N GLN A 488 -1.88 -17.73 27.86
CA GLN A 488 -2.26 -16.92 29.00
C GLN A 488 -1.13 -16.01 29.48
N LYS A 489 0.05 -16.11 28.88
CA LYS A 489 1.21 -15.35 29.33
C LYS A 489 1.91 -14.66 28.18
N VAL A 490 2.36 -13.45 28.42
CA VAL A 490 3.23 -12.67 27.52
C VAL A 490 4.54 -12.41 28.25
N PHE A 491 5.62 -12.72 27.59
CA PHE A 491 6.98 -12.48 28.06
C PHE A 491 7.66 -11.41 27.26
N ARG A 492 8.70 -10.81 27.84
CA ARG A 492 9.59 -9.90 27.16
C ARG A 492 11.05 -10.24 27.42
N TYR A 493 11.92 -9.91 26.47
CA TYR A 493 13.37 -9.94 26.61
C TYR A 493 13.92 -8.54 26.42
N ASP A 494 14.50 -7.97 27.48
CA ASP A 494 15.22 -6.71 27.47
C ASP A 494 16.64 -7.00 26.96
N ILE A 495 16.94 -6.57 25.74
CA ILE A 495 18.20 -6.88 25.05
C ILE A 495 19.37 -6.19 25.74
N ASP A 496 19.18 -4.94 26.20
CA ASP A 496 20.23 -4.16 26.85
C ASP A 496 20.63 -4.75 28.20
N LYS A 497 19.68 -5.39 28.90
CA LYS A 497 19.91 -6.07 30.17
C LYS A 497 20.22 -7.56 30.02
N ALA A 498 20.07 -8.10 28.81
CA ALA A 498 20.16 -9.55 28.53
C ALA A 498 19.30 -10.38 29.50
N SER A 499 18.04 -9.99 29.71
CA SER A 499 17.16 -10.64 30.68
C SER A 499 15.72 -10.74 30.18
N ALA A 500 15.12 -11.91 30.38
CA ALA A 500 13.69 -12.12 30.14
C ALA A 500 12.86 -11.95 31.44
N SER A 501 11.60 -11.58 31.27
CA SER A 501 10.64 -11.46 32.37
C SER A 501 9.21 -11.71 31.87
N LEU A 502 8.35 -12.20 32.79
CA LEU A 502 6.91 -12.23 32.59
C LEU A 502 6.37 -10.80 32.56
N LEU A 503 5.55 -10.46 31.56
CA LEU A 503 4.95 -9.14 31.41
C LEU A 503 3.45 -9.16 31.71
N LEU A 504 2.69 -10.06 31.10
CA LEU A 504 1.25 -10.21 31.30
C LEU A 504 0.93 -11.66 31.68
N ASP A 505 -0.02 -11.83 32.61
CA ASP A 505 -0.50 -13.13 33.06
C ASP A 505 -2.02 -13.14 33.17
N TYR A 506 -2.66 -13.93 32.32
CA TYR A 506 -4.11 -14.11 32.29
C TYR A 506 -4.60 -15.38 32.95
N THR A 507 -3.72 -16.13 33.65
CA THR A 507 -4.10 -17.39 34.33
C THR A 507 -5.17 -17.19 35.40
N SER A 508 -5.27 -15.99 35.95
CA SER A 508 -6.26 -15.59 36.96
C SER A 508 -7.35 -14.65 36.37
N ASP A 509 -7.46 -14.55 35.06
CA ASP A 509 -8.52 -13.72 34.45
C ASP A 509 -9.90 -14.27 34.80
N PRO A 510 -10.83 -13.44 35.34
CA PRO A 510 -12.12 -13.90 35.86
C PRO A 510 -13.02 -14.54 34.78
N ASP A 511 -12.81 -14.15 33.52
CA ASP A 511 -13.52 -14.70 32.36
C ASP A 511 -12.77 -15.83 31.66
N SER A 512 -11.65 -16.30 32.24
CA SER A 512 -10.78 -17.32 31.64
C SER A 512 -10.31 -16.93 30.23
N ARG A 513 -9.94 -15.68 30.04
CA ARG A 513 -9.53 -15.16 28.74
C ARG A 513 -8.12 -15.62 28.35
N ASN A 514 -7.93 -15.80 27.06
CA ASN A 514 -6.69 -16.26 26.47
C ASN A 514 -6.40 -15.46 25.21
N ILE A 515 -5.13 -15.32 24.85
CA ILE A 515 -4.72 -14.87 23.52
C ILE A 515 -4.80 -16.06 22.58
N TYR A 516 -5.49 -15.92 21.44
CA TYR A 516 -5.52 -16.90 20.37
C TYR A 516 -4.48 -16.53 19.32
N GLY A 517 -3.71 -17.51 18.88
CA GLY A 517 -2.73 -17.31 17.81
C GLY A 517 -1.70 -16.22 18.13
N ALA A 518 -1.45 -15.34 17.19
CA ALA A 518 -0.50 -14.23 17.30
C ALA A 518 -1.17 -12.88 17.61
N ALA A 519 -2.34 -12.90 18.24
CA ALA A 519 -3.12 -11.69 18.56
C ALA A 519 -2.48 -10.82 19.67
N PHE A 520 -1.19 -10.59 19.56
CA PHE A 520 -0.41 -9.68 20.41
C PHE A 520 0.59 -8.91 19.56
N ARG A 521 0.55 -7.57 19.62
CA ARG A 521 1.45 -6.68 18.85
C ARG A 521 1.78 -5.44 19.65
N VAL A 522 2.85 -4.78 19.18
CA VAL A 522 3.33 -3.48 19.66
C VAL A 522 3.03 -2.43 18.60
N ASP A 523 2.38 -1.36 19.00
CA ASP A 523 2.20 -0.17 18.15
C ASP A 523 3.57 0.52 17.96
N PRO A 524 4.07 0.64 16.72
CA PRO A 524 5.40 1.18 16.47
C PRO A 524 5.58 2.64 16.91
N LYS A 525 4.50 3.43 16.88
CA LYS A 525 4.54 4.86 17.20
C LYS A 525 4.43 5.14 18.69
N THR A 526 3.55 4.42 19.38
CA THR A 526 3.21 4.72 20.78
C THR A 526 3.85 3.78 21.79
N ASP A 527 4.44 2.66 21.34
CA ASP A 527 4.93 1.55 22.16
C ASP A 527 3.85 0.89 23.02
N CYS A 528 2.58 1.17 22.72
CA CYS A 528 1.47 0.50 23.37
C CYS A 528 1.35 -0.95 22.90
N LEU A 529 1.00 -1.83 23.83
CA LEU A 529 0.80 -3.25 23.54
C LEU A 529 -0.69 -3.51 23.33
N TYR A 530 -1.01 -4.28 22.31
CA TYR A 530 -2.38 -4.69 22.01
C TYR A 530 -2.48 -6.21 22.08
N ALA A 531 -3.50 -6.70 22.77
CA ALA A 531 -3.82 -8.11 22.87
C ALA A 531 -5.30 -8.33 22.61
N ASN A 532 -5.67 -9.22 21.67
CA ASN A 532 -7.03 -9.73 21.59
C ASN A 532 -7.18 -10.96 22.46
N LEU A 533 -8.17 -10.94 23.33
CA LEU A 533 -8.45 -12.00 24.29
C LEU A 533 -9.80 -12.63 23.98
N VAL A 534 -9.79 -13.93 23.75
CA VAL A 534 -11.01 -14.73 23.56
C VAL A 534 -11.38 -15.44 24.86
N LYS A 535 -12.68 -15.60 25.11
CA LYS A 535 -13.18 -16.36 26.26
C LYS A 535 -13.26 -17.85 25.92
N GLY A 536 -12.20 -18.58 26.25
CA GLY A 536 -12.07 -19.99 25.89
C GLY A 536 -12.19 -20.18 24.37
N TRP A 537 -12.95 -21.17 23.93
CA TRP A 537 -13.27 -21.42 22.52
C TRP A 537 -14.57 -20.75 22.06
N THR A 538 -15.08 -19.79 22.83
CA THR A 538 -16.25 -19.02 22.45
C THR A 538 -15.85 -17.83 21.61
N TYR A 539 -15.59 -18.05 20.35
CA TYR A 539 -15.18 -17.04 19.35
C TYR A 539 -16.13 -15.84 19.24
N THR A 540 -17.22 -15.84 19.97
CA THR A 540 -18.23 -14.79 20.02
C THR A 540 -18.02 -13.78 21.16
N ASP A 541 -17.07 -14.01 22.07
CA ASP A 541 -16.78 -13.13 23.20
C ASP A 541 -15.29 -12.76 23.20
N ASN A 542 -14.99 -11.66 22.53
CA ASN A 542 -13.65 -11.13 22.34
C ASN A 542 -13.51 -9.75 22.95
N VAL A 543 -12.31 -9.44 23.44
CA VAL A 543 -11.96 -8.10 23.91
C VAL A 543 -10.53 -7.76 23.52
N VAL A 544 -10.31 -6.57 22.97
CA VAL A 544 -8.97 -6.03 22.81
C VAL A 544 -8.60 -5.24 24.05
N ARG A 545 -7.45 -5.56 24.63
CA ARG A 545 -6.83 -4.80 25.70
C ARG A 545 -5.61 -4.06 25.19
N LYS A 546 -5.54 -2.77 25.54
CA LYS A 546 -4.39 -1.90 25.29
C LYS A 546 -3.62 -1.68 26.57
N TYR A 547 -2.30 -1.89 26.52
CA TYR A 547 -1.40 -1.72 27.67
C TYR A 547 -0.29 -0.73 27.36
N ALA A 548 0.26 -0.11 28.39
CA ALA A 548 1.57 0.54 28.30
C ALA A 548 2.68 -0.51 28.16
N ALA A 549 3.88 -0.10 27.75
CA ALA A 549 5.05 -1.00 27.58
C ALA A 549 5.47 -1.75 28.86
N ASP A 550 5.08 -1.27 30.03
CA ASP A 550 5.34 -1.91 31.32
C ASP A 550 4.26 -2.95 31.72
N GLY A 551 3.21 -3.12 30.90
CA GLY A 551 2.08 -4.02 31.16
C GLY A 551 0.91 -3.39 31.90
N THR A 552 0.94 -2.08 32.20
CA THR A 552 -0.19 -1.37 32.81
C THR A 552 -1.37 -1.30 31.85
N LEU A 553 -2.54 -1.80 32.22
CA LEU A 553 -3.77 -1.73 31.41
C LEU A 553 -4.22 -0.28 31.24
N LEU A 554 -4.32 0.17 29.99
CA LEU A 554 -4.75 1.52 29.63
C LEU A 554 -6.22 1.58 29.21
N ALA A 555 -6.67 0.58 28.43
CA ALA A 555 -8.04 0.54 27.92
C ALA A 555 -8.45 -0.89 27.57
N GLU A 556 -9.76 -1.09 27.51
CA GLU A 556 -10.40 -2.33 27.10
C GLU A 556 -11.51 -2.00 26.08
N TYR A 557 -11.50 -2.70 24.96
CA TYR A 557 -12.41 -2.49 23.83
C TYR A 557 -13.13 -3.80 23.50
N PRO A 558 -14.33 -4.05 24.06
CA PRO A 558 -15.13 -5.23 23.72
C PRO A 558 -15.49 -5.24 22.23
N LEU A 559 -15.37 -6.41 21.59
CA LEU A 559 -15.85 -6.61 20.24
C LEU A 559 -17.33 -7.00 20.23
N GLN A 560 -18.02 -6.65 19.15
CA GLN A 560 -19.34 -7.18 18.86
C GLN A 560 -19.28 -8.72 18.79
N GLN A 561 -20.34 -9.38 19.23
CA GLN A 561 -20.39 -10.84 19.20
C GLN A 561 -20.34 -11.41 17.76
N ALA A 562 -19.88 -12.64 17.65
CA ALA A 562 -19.82 -13.43 16.42
C ALA A 562 -18.71 -13.03 15.44
N TYR A 563 -17.66 -12.36 15.90
CA TYR A 563 -16.42 -12.24 15.12
C TYR A 563 -15.46 -13.37 15.49
N TRP A 564 -15.03 -14.06 14.43
CA TRP A 564 -14.31 -15.32 14.50
C TRP A 564 -12.81 -15.07 14.63
N PHE A 565 -12.25 -15.32 15.81
CA PHE A 565 -10.83 -15.30 16.13
C PHE A 565 -10.08 -14.11 15.53
N PRO A 566 -10.27 -12.89 16.06
CA PRO A 566 -9.39 -11.77 15.74
C PRO A 566 -7.96 -12.07 16.18
N GLU A 567 -6.99 -12.06 15.25
CA GLU A 567 -5.66 -12.59 15.57
C GLU A 567 -4.48 -11.77 15.09
N VAL A 568 -4.66 -10.88 14.09
CA VAL A 568 -3.54 -10.10 13.57
C VAL A 568 -3.82 -8.62 13.63
N PHE A 569 -3.06 -7.90 14.45
CA PHE A 569 -3.06 -6.43 14.44
C PHE A 569 -2.14 -5.91 13.36
N VAL A 570 -2.59 -4.88 12.63
CA VAL A 570 -1.80 -4.14 11.66
C VAL A 570 -1.95 -2.66 11.94
N PHE A 571 -0.83 -2.00 12.17
CA PHE A 571 -0.79 -0.55 12.38
C PHE A 571 -0.58 0.16 11.05
N PRO A 572 -1.25 1.31 10.83
CA PRO A 572 -1.02 2.11 9.64
C PRO A 572 0.42 2.60 9.55
N ASP A 573 0.97 2.54 8.34
CA ASP A 573 2.22 3.19 7.98
C ASP A 573 1.87 4.59 7.43
N THR A 574 2.30 5.64 8.11
CA THR A 574 1.89 7.02 7.80
C THR A 574 3.05 8.00 7.77
N GLU A 575 4.26 7.54 8.10
CA GLU A 575 5.44 8.39 8.13
C GLU A 575 6.36 8.07 6.94
N ASP A 576 6.86 9.11 6.30
CA ASP A 576 7.85 8.97 5.24
C ASP A 576 9.26 8.89 5.84
N PRO A 577 10.21 8.16 5.22
CA PRO A 577 11.59 8.15 5.69
C PRO A 577 12.23 9.52 5.58
N VAL A 578 12.86 9.95 6.67
CA VAL A 578 13.59 11.23 6.77
C VAL A 578 15.08 10.98 6.63
N VAL A 579 15.71 11.62 5.64
CA VAL A 579 17.13 11.47 5.34
C VAL A 579 17.93 12.67 5.85
N ALA A 580 18.94 12.40 6.66
CA ALA A 580 19.91 13.39 7.11
C ALA A 580 20.79 13.91 5.95
N ASP A 581 21.49 15.01 6.19
CA ASP A 581 22.46 15.50 5.21
C ASP A 581 23.63 14.52 5.06
N ILE A 582 24.02 14.31 3.81
CA ILE A 582 25.14 13.45 3.41
C ILE A 582 26.17 14.35 2.71
N ASP A 583 27.41 14.26 3.14
CA ASP A 583 28.50 15.08 2.60
C ASP A 583 28.77 14.78 1.11
N ASP A 584 29.14 15.81 0.37
CA ASP A 584 29.57 15.70 -1.02
C ASP A 584 30.84 14.81 -1.13
N VAL A 585 30.92 14.05 -2.21
CA VAL A 585 32.01 13.10 -2.48
C VAL A 585 33.13 13.78 -3.30
N LYS A 586 34.35 13.59 -2.86
CA LYS A 586 35.54 13.94 -3.62
C LYS A 586 36.38 12.68 -3.80
N ALA A 587 36.61 12.28 -5.06
CA ALA A 587 37.41 11.12 -5.42
C ALA A 587 38.43 11.48 -6.48
N ASP A 588 39.54 10.75 -6.57
CA ASP A 588 40.44 10.79 -7.71
C ASP A 588 40.00 9.75 -8.76
N GLU A 589 40.42 9.92 -10.02
CA GLU A 589 40.19 8.91 -11.06
C GLU A 589 40.72 7.54 -10.60
N GLY A 590 39.88 6.49 -10.71
CA GLY A 590 40.18 5.13 -10.30
C GLY A 590 40.10 4.86 -8.81
N GLN A 591 39.76 5.86 -7.98
CA GLN A 591 39.55 5.67 -6.54
C GLN A 591 38.08 5.46 -6.20
N THR A 592 37.85 4.63 -5.19
CA THR A 592 36.50 4.42 -4.60
C THR A 592 36.45 5.06 -3.21
N VAL A 593 35.45 5.88 -3.00
CA VAL A 593 35.09 6.47 -1.69
C VAL A 593 33.87 5.73 -1.17
N ASN A 594 33.94 5.28 0.08
CA ASN A 594 32.84 4.59 0.74
C ASN A 594 32.18 5.52 1.78
N ILE A 595 30.87 5.59 1.75
CA ILE A 595 30.03 6.35 2.69
C ILE A 595 29.11 5.37 3.43
N ASP A 596 29.10 5.45 4.75
CA ASP A 596 28.21 4.66 5.57
C ASP A 596 26.82 5.31 5.59
N LEU A 597 25.84 4.63 5.01
CA LEU A 597 24.43 5.06 4.97
C LEU A 597 23.57 4.39 6.05
N THR A 598 24.14 3.54 6.90
CA THR A 598 23.36 2.71 7.83
C THR A 598 22.52 3.54 8.80
N SER A 599 23.01 4.72 9.18
CA SER A 599 22.33 5.65 10.11
C SER A 599 21.81 6.94 9.46
N CYS A 600 21.91 7.09 8.12
CA CYS A 600 21.55 8.33 7.43
C CYS A 600 20.05 8.56 7.29
N ALA A 601 19.22 7.56 7.49
CA ALA A 601 17.78 7.68 7.40
C ALA A 601 17.10 7.15 8.66
N THR A 602 15.99 7.75 9.03
CA THR A 602 15.10 7.33 10.12
C THR A 602 13.65 7.33 9.63
N ASP A 603 12.83 6.56 10.30
CA ASP A 603 11.40 6.49 10.09
C ASP A 603 10.72 6.30 11.45
N ALA A 604 9.59 6.97 11.69
CA ALA A 604 8.95 6.95 13.01
C ALA A 604 8.15 5.67 13.25
N ASP A 605 7.78 4.94 12.21
CA ASP A 605 7.02 3.69 12.29
C ASP A 605 7.72 2.48 11.67
N ASN A 606 9.03 2.60 11.35
CA ASN A 606 9.86 1.47 10.93
C ASN A 606 11.26 1.47 11.57
N PHE A 607 11.85 0.29 11.67
CA PHE A 607 13.22 0.14 12.18
C PHE A 607 14.24 0.77 11.22
N GLN A 608 15.17 1.54 11.75
CA GLN A 608 16.23 2.20 10.97
C GLN A 608 17.02 1.21 10.10
N ALA A 609 17.29 0.02 10.63
CA ALA A 609 18.01 -1.03 9.89
C ALA A 609 17.17 -1.69 8.78
N ALA A 610 15.84 -1.59 8.82
CA ALA A 610 14.94 -2.09 7.79
C ALA A 610 14.86 -1.16 6.58
N ILE A 611 15.27 0.12 6.70
CA ILE A 611 15.25 1.06 5.58
C ILE A 611 16.24 0.60 4.51
N VAL A 612 15.73 0.35 3.32
CA VAL A 612 16.49 -0.11 2.16
C VAL A 612 17.18 1.08 1.49
N LYS A 613 18.46 0.92 1.15
CA LYS A 613 19.26 1.95 0.46
C LYS A 613 19.69 1.42 -0.90
N SER A 614 19.54 2.24 -1.94
CA SER A 614 19.95 1.90 -3.31
C SER A 614 20.40 3.13 -4.08
N VAL A 615 21.16 2.95 -5.14
CA VAL A 615 21.43 4.03 -6.11
C VAL A 615 20.27 4.08 -7.08
N GLU A 616 19.56 5.20 -7.09
CA GLU A 616 18.48 5.45 -8.06
C GLU A 616 19.04 5.88 -9.40
N LYS A 617 20.04 6.77 -9.38
CA LYS A 617 20.62 7.34 -10.59
C LYS A 617 22.02 7.87 -10.37
N VAL A 618 22.88 7.73 -11.38
CA VAL A 618 24.13 8.51 -11.53
C VAL A 618 23.93 9.45 -12.72
N GLY A 619 24.12 10.74 -12.50
CA GLY A 619 23.87 11.78 -13.51
C GLY A 619 24.74 11.64 -14.76
N ASP A 620 26.04 11.31 -14.57
CA ASP A 620 26.97 11.02 -15.64
C ASP A 620 27.93 9.88 -15.21
N GLU A 621 27.64 8.68 -15.69
CA GLU A 621 28.45 7.47 -15.42
C GLU A 621 29.85 7.51 -16.03
N SER A 622 30.10 8.40 -16.99
CA SER A 622 31.45 8.62 -17.53
C SER A 622 32.36 9.39 -16.57
N VAL A 623 31.77 10.08 -15.56
CA VAL A 623 32.49 10.80 -14.49
C VAL A 623 32.65 9.93 -13.26
N ALA A 624 31.60 9.27 -12.79
CA ALA A 624 31.64 8.36 -11.64
C ALA A 624 30.61 7.23 -11.79
N THR A 625 30.88 6.10 -11.13
CA THR A 625 29.91 5.02 -10.92
C THR A 625 29.62 4.88 -9.42
N ALA A 626 28.44 4.38 -9.07
CA ALA A 626 28.06 4.19 -7.69
C ALA A 626 27.25 2.90 -7.50
N CYS A 627 27.39 2.28 -6.34
CA CYS A 627 26.54 1.18 -5.89
C CYS A 627 26.38 1.21 -4.37
N VAL A 628 25.26 0.69 -3.86
CA VAL A 628 25.06 0.45 -2.43
C VAL A 628 25.15 -1.06 -2.17
N GLN A 629 25.92 -1.43 -1.16
CA GLN A 629 26.02 -2.81 -0.70
C GLN A 629 26.14 -2.82 0.83
N ASN A 630 25.30 -3.61 1.50
CA ASN A 630 25.25 -3.70 2.98
C ASN A 630 25.21 -2.33 3.68
N GLY A 631 24.44 -1.38 3.13
CA GLY A 631 24.30 -0.04 3.66
C GLY A 631 25.49 0.90 3.41
N MET A 632 26.52 0.45 2.67
CA MET A 632 27.66 1.27 2.26
C MET A 632 27.46 1.74 0.82
N LEU A 633 27.51 3.05 0.59
CA LEU A 633 27.58 3.64 -0.75
C LEU A 633 29.03 3.71 -1.20
N ALA A 634 29.37 2.97 -2.25
CA ALA A 634 30.67 3.01 -2.91
C ALA A 634 30.57 3.89 -4.16
N VAL A 635 31.31 5.01 -4.19
CA VAL A 635 31.40 5.91 -5.36
C VAL A 635 32.80 5.81 -5.94
N THR A 636 32.89 5.40 -7.20
CA THR A 636 34.18 5.23 -7.91
C THR A 636 34.35 6.32 -8.97
N GLY A 637 35.41 7.11 -8.85
CA GLY A 637 35.79 8.10 -9.86
C GLY A 637 36.22 7.43 -11.15
N VAL A 638 35.61 7.79 -12.28
CA VAL A 638 35.93 7.26 -13.62
C VAL A 638 36.78 8.24 -14.41
N LYS A 639 36.39 9.52 -14.45
CA LYS A 639 37.05 10.59 -15.18
C LYS A 639 36.85 11.93 -14.48
N ALA A 640 37.85 12.80 -14.52
CA ALA A 640 37.76 14.15 -13.95
C ALA A 640 36.53 14.90 -14.45
N GLY A 641 35.77 15.45 -13.50
CA GLY A 641 34.49 16.13 -13.75
C GLY A 641 33.63 16.20 -12.50
N THR A 642 32.40 16.62 -12.69
CA THR A 642 31.38 16.66 -11.63
C THR A 642 30.13 15.92 -12.09
N THR A 643 29.50 15.19 -11.17
CA THR A 643 28.22 14.51 -11.40
C THR A 643 27.42 14.50 -10.10
N THR A 644 26.20 13.97 -10.15
CA THR A 644 25.36 13.76 -8.98
C THR A 644 25.02 12.27 -8.87
N VAL A 645 25.09 11.72 -7.67
CA VAL A 645 24.57 10.40 -7.33
C VAL A 645 23.29 10.62 -6.53
N THR A 646 22.16 10.14 -7.06
CA THR A 646 20.88 10.12 -6.36
C THR A 646 20.74 8.78 -5.64
N VAL A 647 20.70 8.84 -4.31
CA VAL A 647 20.49 7.67 -3.44
C VAL A 647 19.01 7.64 -3.02
N LYS A 648 18.41 6.47 -3.10
CA LYS A 648 17.04 6.19 -2.70
C LYS A 648 17.01 5.45 -1.36
N PHE A 649 16.09 5.85 -0.49
CA PHE A 649 15.82 5.27 0.82
C PHE A 649 14.36 4.81 0.81
N CYS A 650 14.13 3.51 0.88
CA CYS A 650 12.80 2.91 0.88
C CYS A 650 12.48 2.33 2.27
N SER A 651 11.44 2.84 2.90
CA SER A 651 10.92 2.36 4.18
C SER A 651 9.48 1.91 3.99
N ASN A 652 9.15 0.69 4.41
CA ASN A 652 7.82 0.09 4.24
C ASN A 652 7.20 0.29 2.85
N GLY A 653 8.03 0.33 1.78
CA GLY A 653 7.57 0.51 0.40
C GLY A 653 7.35 1.96 -0.02
N ILE A 654 7.64 2.94 0.85
CA ILE A 654 7.65 4.38 0.52
C ILE A 654 9.08 4.85 0.39
N SER A 655 9.38 5.58 -0.69
CA SER A 655 10.74 5.98 -1.01
C SER A 655 10.92 7.50 -0.99
N THR A 656 12.06 7.93 -0.46
CA THR A 656 12.58 9.30 -0.60
C THR A 656 13.98 9.25 -1.20
N THR A 657 14.42 10.33 -1.82
CA THR A 657 15.73 10.40 -2.47
C THR A 657 16.58 11.53 -1.93
N LYS A 658 17.90 11.33 -1.98
CA LYS A 658 18.90 12.36 -1.63
C LYS A 658 19.97 12.44 -2.70
N ASP A 659 20.21 13.64 -3.19
CA ASP A 659 21.28 13.93 -4.13
C ASP A 659 22.59 14.19 -3.39
N ILE A 660 23.67 13.59 -3.90
CA ILE A 660 25.04 13.74 -3.42
C ILE A 660 25.90 14.23 -4.57
N ASN A 661 26.51 15.40 -4.44
CA ASN A 661 27.43 15.91 -5.45
C ASN A 661 28.75 15.13 -5.42
N VAL A 662 29.23 14.75 -6.59
CA VAL A 662 30.49 14.01 -6.76
C VAL A 662 31.44 14.83 -7.61
N THR A 663 32.61 15.07 -7.08
CA THR A 663 33.71 15.71 -7.81
C THR A 663 34.84 14.71 -7.97
N VAL A 664 35.19 14.40 -9.22
CA VAL A 664 36.33 13.54 -9.54
C VAL A 664 37.49 14.41 -10.03
N ALA A 665 38.61 14.29 -9.36
CA ALA A 665 39.83 14.98 -9.72
C ALA A 665 40.76 14.11 -10.56
N ASN A 666 41.51 14.69 -11.47
CA ASN A 666 42.57 14.00 -12.16
C ASN A 666 43.74 13.79 -11.19
N PRO A 667 44.18 12.55 -10.91
CA PRO A 667 45.31 12.30 -10.01
C PRO A 667 46.65 12.90 -10.49
N THR A 668 46.70 13.37 -11.74
CA THR A 668 47.85 14.10 -12.28
C THR A 668 47.84 15.58 -11.98
N ASP A 669 46.78 16.13 -11.50
CA ASP A 669 46.75 17.51 -10.95
C ASP A 669 47.33 17.51 -9.53
N ILE A 670 48.65 17.45 -9.46
CA ILE A 670 49.38 17.80 -8.25
C ILE A 670 49.01 19.28 -8.01
N ASN A 671 48.07 19.55 -7.10
CA ASN A 671 47.83 20.89 -6.62
C ASN A 671 49.18 21.48 -6.18
N GLY A 672 49.72 22.34 -7.03
CA GLY A 672 51.00 22.99 -6.75
C GLY A 672 50.92 23.63 -5.40
N THR A 673 51.62 23.12 -4.41
CA THR A 673 52.00 23.91 -3.25
C THR A 673 52.49 25.22 -3.83
N VAL A 674 51.84 26.35 -3.49
CA VAL A 674 52.30 27.69 -3.83
C VAL A 674 53.69 27.83 -3.21
N GLY A 675 54.69 27.46 -3.99
CA GLY A 675 56.06 27.57 -3.58
C GLY A 675 56.38 29.07 -3.46
N ASN A 676 57.02 29.42 -2.38
CA ASN A 676 57.53 30.75 -2.15
C ASN A 676 58.24 31.24 -3.44
N ALA A 677 57.85 32.39 -3.98
CA ALA A 677 58.32 32.95 -5.26
C ALA A 677 59.86 33.16 -5.34
N GLY A 678 60.62 32.76 -4.29
CA GLY A 678 62.06 32.83 -4.19
C GLY A 678 62.78 31.49 -4.03
N ALA A 679 62.03 30.36 -4.03
CA ALA A 679 62.70 29.05 -3.84
C ALA A 679 63.49 28.62 -5.09
N ARG A 680 64.79 28.31 -4.91
CA ARG A 680 65.68 27.87 -5.99
C ARG A 680 65.79 26.33 -5.99
N GLU A 681 65.90 25.75 -7.18
CA GLU A 681 66.21 24.33 -7.34
C GLU A 681 67.59 24.01 -6.71
N VAL A 682 67.61 23.04 -5.79
CA VAL A 682 68.88 22.62 -5.11
C VAL A 682 69.30 21.20 -5.51
N ALA A 683 68.35 20.38 -5.99
CA ALA A 683 68.67 19.08 -6.51
C ALA A 683 67.55 18.57 -7.43
N ARG A 684 67.91 17.76 -8.40
CA ARG A 684 66.98 17.06 -9.32
C ARG A 684 67.34 15.59 -9.38
N TYR A 685 66.30 14.76 -9.46
CA TYR A 685 66.40 13.31 -9.51
C TYR A 685 65.54 12.75 -10.65
N ALA A 686 65.99 11.69 -11.31
CA ALA A 686 65.17 10.89 -12.23
C ALA A 686 64.15 10.04 -11.47
N ALA A 687 63.21 9.41 -12.19
CA ALA A 687 62.15 8.60 -11.59
C ALA A 687 62.67 7.41 -10.77
N ASP A 688 63.87 6.90 -11.07
CA ASP A 688 64.57 5.83 -10.34
C ASP A 688 65.30 6.32 -9.07
N GLY A 689 65.21 7.62 -8.75
CA GLY A 689 65.90 8.24 -7.61
C GLY A 689 67.35 8.63 -7.86
N SER A 690 67.92 8.41 -9.04
CA SER A 690 69.26 8.88 -9.39
C SER A 690 69.31 10.38 -9.55
N ARG A 691 70.38 11.04 -9.00
CA ARG A 691 70.55 12.51 -9.08
C ARG A 691 71.02 12.88 -10.50
N ILE A 692 70.31 13.83 -11.12
CA ILE A 692 70.59 14.35 -12.46
C ILE A 692 70.90 15.85 -12.37
N GLN A 693 71.80 16.34 -13.24
CA GLN A 693 72.25 17.76 -13.23
C GLN A 693 71.47 18.62 -14.23
N GLN A 694 70.74 18.01 -15.16
CA GLN A 694 69.97 18.67 -16.21
C GLN A 694 68.59 18.00 -16.31
N PRO A 695 67.53 18.75 -16.71
CA PRO A 695 66.24 18.11 -17.02
C PRO A 695 66.38 17.03 -18.06
N GLN A 696 65.82 15.80 -17.79
CA GLN A 696 65.76 14.71 -18.72
C GLN A 696 64.29 14.37 -19.11
N PRO A 697 64.04 13.92 -20.33
CA PRO A 697 62.70 13.48 -20.71
C PRO A 697 62.09 12.47 -19.72
N GLY A 698 60.82 12.65 -19.41
CA GLY A 698 60.11 11.84 -18.41
C GLY A 698 59.96 12.54 -17.05
N LEU A 699 59.70 11.76 -15.99
CA LEU A 699 59.44 12.26 -14.65
C LEU A 699 60.73 12.68 -13.96
N ASN A 700 60.81 13.96 -13.57
CA ASN A 700 61.92 14.51 -12.76
C ASN A 700 61.40 14.91 -11.38
N ILE A 701 62.08 14.57 -10.32
CA ILE A 701 61.80 14.95 -8.94
C ILE A 701 62.74 16.10 -8.56
N VAL A 702 62.20 17.29 -8.35
CA VAL A 702 63.00 18.51 -8.08
C VAL A 702 62.84 18.93 -6.65
N LYS A 703 63.97 19.08 -5.90
CA LYS A 703 63.99 19.58 -4.54
C LYS A 703 64.41 21.07 -4.56
N TYR A 704 63.68 21.90 -3.81
CA TYR A 704 63.87 23.33 -3.72
C TYR A 704 64.51 23.76 -2.38
N SER A 705 65.04 24.97 -2.34
CA SER A 705 65.76 25.55 -1.17
C SER A 705 64.86 25.79 0.04
N ASP A 706 63.52 25.82 -0.12
CA ASP A 706 62.51 25.91 0.93
C ASP A 706 62.13 24.53 1.52
N GLY A 707 62.80 23.45 1.07
CA GLY A 707 62.55 22.09 1.48
C GLY A 707 61.46 21.39 0.69
N SER A 708 60.72 22.10 -0.17
CA SER A 708 59.66 21.52 -0.99
C SER A 708 60.25 20.59 -2.09
N VAL A 709 59.44 19.59 -2.47
CA VAL A 709 59.79 18.64 -3.55
C VAL A 709 58.68 18.66 -4.59
N ARG A 710 59.03 18.82 -5.87
CA ARG A 710 58.09 18.82 -6.98
C ARG A 710 58.42 17.68 -7.98
N LYS A 711 57.42 17.06 -8.50
CA LYS A 711 57.51 16.13 -9.64
C LYS A 711 57.20 16.90 -10.91
N ILE A 712 58.15 16.93 -11.85
CA ILE A 712 58.04 17.69 -13.10
C ILE A 712 58.21 16.71 -14.25
N VAL A 713 57.24 16.66 -15.16
CA VAL A 713 57.39 15.88 -16.41
C VAL A 713 58.04 16.77 -17.47
N VAL A 714 59.20 16.38 -17.91
CA VAL A 714 59.94 17.02 -19.00
C VAL A 714 59.60 16.24 -20.29
N ARG A 715 59.12 17.00 -21.28
CA ARG A 715 58.76 16.46 -22.60
C ARG A 715 59.97 16.37 -23.49
#